data_71deab602ef74be293203328637c082e
#
_entry.id   71deab602ef74be293203328637c082e
#
_cell.length_a   1.000
_cell.length_b   1.000
_cell.length_c   1.000
_cell.angle_alpha   90.00
_cell.angle_beta   90.00
_cell.angle_gamma   90.00
#
_symmetry.space_group_name_H-M   'P 1'
#
loop_
_entity.id
_entity.type
_entity.pdbx_description
1 polymer ?
#
loop_
_entity_poly.entity_id
_entity_poly.type
_entity_poly.pdbx_seq_one_letter_code
_entity_poly.pdbx_strand_id
1 'polypeptide(L)'
;VPCANSSGRGIPLKASPPSTSTDQKTQVASPPPPAPDKIEVFVDGKSVICDPGMTVLQACALGGVQIPRFCYHDRLSIAGNCRMCLVEIEKSLKPVASCAMPVMRGMSIKTDSAVTKKAREGVMEFLLVNHPLDCPICDQGGECDLQVNGALCIIFSTGLFSMYFEDPTVQLQDQSMNFGSDKSRFVDSLFSGKRAVEDKNLGPLIKTIMTRCIHCTRCVRFANEVAGNPDLGTTGRGNNMQIGTYIDKPLFSELSGNVIDLCPVGALTSKPYAFTARPWETRRIESIDVMDAIGTNIVISMRTNEVLRIIPRLNEDVNEEWLADKGRFSYDGLSRQRLVVPMIRQTHGKLEDCTWEDALIAVGEKLLSLNSTADPTRLSIPANQVAAVVGPFADAEAMTALKDLVNRLNSELCCTEEAFPADLVDLRSNYLFNSRIAGVEQADLVLFIGTNPRFEAPILNARVRKCWIHNDLQVALIGPRVDLTYDYEHLGDNLKVLEELASGKHPFVKRLHAASNPLIVLGSECLQRPDSASIHTAARSLAASIPSHSGQNTVFNILHRTASQVAALDLGYTPSLDPIKRAKPKILFLLGADQERIKREDLAKDCTIIYVGHHGDSGASIADLVLPAAAYTEKDGIYANTEGRAQETRPAVLPPGLGREDWRIFRAISEVVGMPLPYDNLNQIRNRVEKIAPGLLEFNSVQQSTGEAHSLANKSAKAKLGSIQLNTSQPISLSLLTLIDYYITDCISRASQTMAKCVKTYKEYKGSA
;
A
#
# COMPACT_ATOMS: atom_id res chain seq x y z
N VAL A 1 19.59 -0.21 16.68
CA VAL A 1 19.67 0.83 15.64
C VAL A 1 18.92 2.04 16.17
N PRO A 2 19.52 3.21 16.34
CA PRO A 2 18.82 4.37 16.86
C PRO A 2 17.81 4.86 15.82
N CYS A 3 16.56 5.02 16.25
CA CYS A 3 15.53 5.71 15.45
C CYS A 3 15.96 7.17 15.24
N ALA A 4 16.21 7.54 14.02
CA ALA A 4 16.40 8.92 13.63
C ALA A 4 15.09 9.70 13.81
N ASN A 5 15.16 10.80 14.54
CA ASN A 5 14.08 11.77 14.73
C ASN A 5 13.67 12.36 13.39
N SER A 6 12.48 12.03 12.91
CA SER A 6 11.78 12.84 11.92
C SER A 6 10.67 13.63 12.64
N SER A 7 10.79 14.95 12.64
CA SER A 7 9.81 15.88 13.18
C SER A 7 8.54 15.87 12.33
N GLY A 8 7.60 15.00 12.67
CA GLY A 8 6.26 14.99 12.08
C GLY A 8 5.39 16.07 12.73
N ARG A 9 4.90 17.02 11.97
CA ARG A 9 3.88 17.97 12.40
C ARG A 9 2.54 17.23 12.49
N GLY A 10 2.13 16.88 13.70
CA GLY A 10 0.78 16.36 13.96
C GLY A 10 -0.26 17.44 13.73
N ILE A 11 -1.31 17.12 13.00
CA ILE A 11 -2.51 17.97 12.83
C ILE A 11 -3.35 17.86 14.10
N PRO A 12 -3.76 18.97 14.76
CA PRO A 12 -4.54 18.91 15.97
C PRO A 12 -5.99 18.50 15.68
N LEU A 13 -6.46 17.46 16.37
CA LEU A 13 -7.86 17.06 16.40
C LEU A 13 -8.68 18.14 17.15
N LYS A 14 -9.59 18.81 16.46
CA LYS A 14 -10.59 19.69 17.08
C LYS A 14 -11.71 18.86 17.68
N ALA A 15 -11.95 19.04 18.97
CA ALA A 15 -13.14 18.53 19.66
C ALA A 15 -14.38 19.33 19.24
N SER A 16 -15.46 18.66 18.88
CA SER A 16 -16.75 19.25 18.54
C SER A 16 -17.53 19.64 19.80
N PRO A 17 -18.15 20.83 19.86
CA PRO A 17 -19.15 21.16 20.89
C PRO A 17 -20.55 20.69 20.46
N PRO A 18 -21.50 20.53 21.41
CA PRO A 18 -22.86 20.06 21.14
C PRO A 18 -23.72 21.11 20.42
N SER A 19 -24.55 20.61 19.52
CA SER A 19 -25.50 21.39 18.72
C SER A 19 -26.60 22.07 19.55
N THR A 20 -26.79 23.37 19.36
CA THR A 20 -28.05 24.06 19.60
C THR A 20 -28.40 24.93 18.39
N SER A 21 -29.66 24.84 18.02
CA SER A 21 -30.30 25.41 16.84
C SER A 21 -30.50 26.92 16.89
N THR A 22 -30.66 27.51 15.68
CA THR A 22 -31.35 28.74 15.26
C THR A 22 -30.60 30.08 15.35
N ASP A 23 -30.37 30.67 14.23
CA ASP A 23 -30.95 31.84 13.58
C ASP A 23 -30.01 32.51 12.56
N GLN A 24 -30.58 32.76 11.39
CA GLN A 24 -29.94 33.48 10.27
C GLN A 24 -29.67 34.94 10.61
N LYS A 25 -28.44 35.40 10.53
CA LYS A 25 -28.09 36.79 10.21
C LYS A 25 -26.82 36.85 9.38
N THR A 26 -26.95 37.43 8.19
CA THR A 26 -25.87 37.85 7.28
C THR A 26 -24.78 38.60 8.07
N GLN A 27 -23.58 38.01 8.11
CA GLN A 27 -22.40 38.69 8.64
C GLN A 27 -21.30 38.79 7.58
N VAL A 28 -20.82 40.00 7.44
CA VAL A 28 -19.63 40.44 6.69
C VAL A 28 -18.42 39.57 7.10
N ALA A 29 -17.64 39.11 6.13
CA ALA A 29 -16.44 38.33 6.36
C ALA A 29 -15.48 39.04 7.30
N SER A 30 -15.27 38.48 8.46
CA SER A 30 -14.20 38.90 9.39
C SER A 30 -12.84 38.44 8.88
N PRO A 31 -11.76 39.19 9.11
CA PRO A 31 -10.41 38.82 8.73
C PRO A 31 -10.02 37.45 9.37
N PRO A 32 -9.13 36.65 8.73
CA PRO A 32 -8.72 35.38 9.28
C PRO A 32 -8.15 35.56 10.69
N PRO A 33 -8.45 34.64 11.63
CA PRO A 33 -7.95 34.75 12.99
C PRO A 33 -6.42 34.76 13.00
N PRO A 34 -5.79 35.53 13.90
CA PRO A 34 -4.32 35.54 14.02
C PRO A 34 -3.80 34.15 14.30
N ALA A 35 -2.61 33.82 13.78
CA ALA A 35 -1.95 32.54 14.01
C ALA A 35 -1.95 32.22 15.52
N PRO A 36 -2.34 31.00 15.93
CA PRO A 36 -2.47 30.67 17.34
C PRO A 36 -1.13 30.82 18.05
N ASP A 37 -1.11 31.60 19.12
CA ASP A 37 0.07 31.79 19.98
C ASP A 37 0.53 30.43 20.52
N LYS A 38 1.80 30.08 20.28
CA LYS A 38 2.40 28.86 20.83
C LYS A 38 2.33 28.84 22.36
N ILE A 39 2.12 27.67 22.93
CA ILE A 39 1.96 27.45 24.38
C ILE A 39 3.27 26.87 24.92
N GLU A 40 3.82 27.50 25.94
CA GLU A 40 4.96 26.98 26.69
C GLU A 40 4.48 26.12 27.85
N VAL A 41 5.03 24.89 27.97
CA VAL A 41 4.81 23.96 29.06
C VAL A 41 6.16 23.42 29.57
N PHE A 42 6.19 22.92 30.78
CA PHE A 42 7.41 22.38 31.40
C PHE A 42 7.26 20.88 31.60
N VAL A 43 8.09 20.08 30.94
CA VAL A 43 8.13 18.62 31.06
C VAL A 43 9.38 18.24 31.87
N ASP A 44 9.19 17.69 33.06
CA ASP A 44 10.27 17.37 34.01
C ASP A 44 11.28 18.52 34.19
N GLY A 45 10.76 19.76 34.26
CA GLY A 45 11.55 20.99 34.41
C GLY A 45 12.13 21.55 33.10
N LYS A 46 11.97 20.91 31.95
CA LYS A 46 12.41 21.42 30.64
C LYS A 46 11.27 22.17 29.93
N SER A 47 11.57 23.36 29.43
CA SER A 47 10.62 24.13 28.61
C SER A 47 10.40 23.45 27.26
N VAL A 48 9.15 23.27 26.88
CA VAL A 48 8.69 22.71 25.60
C VAL A 48 7.64 23.65 25.01
N ILE A 49 7.82 24.03 23.75
CA ILE A 49 6.88 24.89 23.02
C ILE A 49 5.94 24.02 22.21
N CYS A 50 4.64 24.13 22.46
CA CYS A 50 3.59 23.31 21.90
C CYS A 50 2.60 24.17 21.09
N ASP A 51 1.95 23.55 20.12
CA ASP A 51 0.82 24.16 19.44
C ASP A 51 -0.47 24.03 20.29
N PRO A 52 -1.40 25.01 20.23
CA PRO A 52 -2.67 24.93 20.92
C PRO A 52 -3.47 23.69 20.50
N GLY A 53 -4.10 23.02 21.45
CA GLY A 53 -4.88 21.80 21.19
C GLY A 53 -4.11 20.49 21.27
N MET A 54 -2.76 20.52 21.37
CA MET A 54 -1.98 19.32 21.64
C MET A 54 -2.32 18.71 23.00
N THR A 55 -2.15 17.39 23.11
CA THR A 55 -2.29 16.69 24.39
C THR A 55 -0.97 16.72 25.18
N VAL A 56 -1.07 16.52 26.50
CA VAL A 56 0.10 16.39 27.37
C VAL A 56 1.03 15.28 26.90
N LEU A 57 0.50 14.16 26.39
CA LEU A 57 1.27 13.06 25.82
C LEU A 57 2.11 13.52 24.62
N GLN A 58 1.54 14.26 23.71
CA GLN A 58 2.23 14.81 22.54
C GLN A 58 3.31 15.84 22.94
N ALA A 59 2.99 16.69 23.92
CA ALA A 59 3.95 17.64 24.46
C ALA A 59 5.17 16.92 25.12
N CYS A 60 4.94 15.84 25.87
CA CYS A 60 6.02 15.04 26.45
C CYS A 60 6.88 14.39 25.35
N ALA A 61 6.27 13.90 24.28
CA ALA A 61 7.01 13.35 23.13
C ALA A 61 7.89 14.40 22.44
N LEU A 62 7.40 15.65 22.27
CA LEU A 62 8.22 16.78 21.81
C LEU A 62 9.39 17.09 22.74
N GLY A 63 9.17 16.93 24.05
CA GLY A 63 10.22 17.06 25.06
C GLY A 63 11.21 15.90 25.12
N GLY A 64 11.06 14.88 24.26
CA GLY A 64 11.89 13.68 24.21
C GLY A 64 11.52 12.63 25.25
N VAL A 65 10.38 12.76 25.95
CA VAL A 65 9.93 11.83 26.98
C VAL A 65 8.83 10.93 26.42
N GLN A 66 9.09 9.62 26.39
CA GLN A 66 8.10 8.63 26.00
C GLN A 66 7.27 8.18 27.21
N ILE A 67 5.95 8.31 27.09
CA ILE A 67 4.99 7.88 28.12
C ILE A 67 4.40 6.53 27.73
N PRO A 68 4.39 5.52 28.63
CA PRO A 68 3.80 4.21 28.36
C PRO A 68 2.28 4.34 28.09
N ARG A 69 1.78 3.57 27.13
CA ARG A 69 0.39 3.66 26.65
C ARG A 69 -0.07 2.36 26.02
N PHE A 70 -1.39 2.07 26.07
CA PHE A 70 -2.00 0.95 25.34
C PHE A 70 -3.14 1.40 24.44
N CYS A 71 -4.12 2.17 24.94
CA CYS A 71 -5.29 2.52 24.14
C CYS A 71 -5.01 3.66 23.15
N TYR A 72 -4.10 4.57 23.44
CA TYR A 72 -3.76 5.68 22.56
C TYR A 72 -2.98 5.19 21.35
N HIS A 73 -3.32 5.71 20.19
CA HIS A 73 -2.63 5.53 18.93
C HIS A 73 -2.68 6.84 18.16
N ASP A 74 -1.58 7.22 17.51
CA ASP A 74 -1.44 8.55 16.89
C ASP A 74 -2.42 8.79 15.72
N ARG A 75 -2.93 7.70 15.11
CA ARG A 75 -3.86 7.73 13.96
C ARG A 75 -5.31 7.45 14.32
N LEU A 76 -5.62 7.24 15.57
CA LEU A 76 -6.97 6.89 16.02
C LEU A 76 -7.48 7.91 17.05
N SER A 77 -8.79 8.05 17.16
CA SER A 77 -9.41 8.88 18.18
C SER A 77 -8.98 8.51 19.60
N ILE A 78 -9.04 9.45 20.53
CA ILE A 78 -8.61 9.26 21.90
C ILE A 78 -9.67 8.45 22.68
N ALA A 79 -9.27 7.27 23.21
CA ALA A 79 -10.16 6.46 24.04
C ALA A 79 -10.03 6.75 25.55
N GLY A 80 -8.82 7.02 26.04
CA GLY A 80 -8.56 7.37 27.47
C GLY A 80 -8.91 6.29 28.48
N ASN A 81 -9.09 5.01 28.06
CA ASN A 81 -9.65 3.93 28.88
C ASN A 81 -8.60 3.08 29.62
N CYS A 82 -7.39 2.90 29.09
CA CYS A 82 -6.37 2.03 29.70
C CYS A 82 -5.70 2.65 30.94
N ARG A 83 -5.64 3.97 31.03
CA ARG A 83 -5.02 4.74 32.13
C ARG A 83 -3.51 4.52 32.32
N MET A 84 -2.82 3.84 31.40
CA MET A 84 -1.38 3.63 31.50
C MET A 84 -0.58 4.94 31.35
N CYS A 85 -1.09 5.90 30.63
CA CYS A 85 -0.45 7.19 30.35
C CYS A 85 -0.61 8.24 31.48
N LEU A 86 -0.91 7.83 32.71
CA LEU A 86 -1.03 8.76 33.84
C LEU A 86 0.28 9.51 34.11
N VAL A 87 0.16 10.83 34.30
CA VAL A 87 1.22 11.76 34.69
C VAL A 87 0.75 12.67 35.82
N GLU A 88 1.68 13.24 36.58
CA GLU A 88 1.39 14.24 37.59
C GLU A 88 1.49 15.64 36.97
N ILE A 89 0.51 16.48 37.24
CA ILE A 89 0.54 17.89 36.88
C ILE A 89 0.60 18.70 38.17
N GLU A 90 1.53 19.64 38.26
CA GLU A 90 1.65 20.52 39.41
C GLU A 90 0.33 21.27 39.63
N LYS A 91 -0.07 21.36 40.88
CA LYS A 91 -1.40 21.93 41.30
C LYS A 91 -2.60 21.01 41.00
N SER A 92 -2.43 19.80 40.45
CA SER A 92 -3.50 18.83 40.35
C SER A 92 -3.45 17.85 41.53
N LEU A 93 -4.62 17.62 42.15
CA LEU A 93 -4.75 16.70 43.29
C LEU A 93 -4.63 15.21 42.88
N LYS A 94 -4.79 14.90 41.61
CA LYS A 94 -4.80 13.52 41.08
C LYS A 94 -4.00 13.42 39.79
N PRO A 95 -3.34 12.28 39.54
CA PRO A 95 -2.73 12.00 38.25
C PRO A 95 -3.76 12.09 37.11
N VAL A 96 -3.35 12.62 35.96
CA VAL A 96 -4.21 12.83 34.78
C VAL A 96 -3.77 11.91 33.63
N ALA A 97 -4.73 11.54 32.77
CA ALA A 97 -4.44 10.78 31.56
C ALA A 97 -3.85 11.73 30.51
N SER A 98 -2.53 11.64 30.29
CA SER A 98 -1.81 12.53 29.38
C SER A 98 -2.32 12.46 27.92
N CYS A 99 -2.85 11.33 27.49
CA CYS A 99 -3.38 11.16 26.13
C CYS A 99 -4.67 11.95 25.86
N ALA A 100 -5.41 12.33 26.93
CA ALA A 100 -6.71 13.02 26.81
C ALA A 100 -6.69 14.45 27.38
N MET A 101 -5.63 14.83 28.09
CA MET A 101 -5.52 16.15 28.71
C MET A 101 -4.88 17.15 27.74
N PRO A 102 -5.56 18.21 27.31
CA PRO A 102 -4.95 19.26 26.50
C PRO A 102 -3.92 20.06 27.29
N VAL A 103 -2.88 20.57 26.61
CA VAL A 103 -1.86 21.44 27.22
C VAL A 103 -2.44 22.82 27.53
N MET A 104 -2.00 23.40 28.65
CA MET A 104 -2.31 24.76 29.06
C MET A 104 -1.02 25.54 29.34
N ARG A 105 -1.03 26.86 29.11
CA ARG A 105 0.15 27.73 29.28
C ARG A 105 0.69 27.64 30.69
N GLY A 106 2.01 27.41 30.82
CA GLY A 106 2.70 27.32 32.09
C GLY A 106 2.43 26.04 32.87
N MET A 107 1.86 25.00 32.23
CA MET A 107 1.65 23.69 32.85
C MET A 107 2.99 23.02 33.15
N SER A 108 3.20 22.59 34.41
CA SER A 108 4.34 21.79 34.84
C SER A 108 3.93 20.33 34.95
N ILE A 109 4.57 19.48 34.16
CA ILE A 109 4.26 18.05 34.01
C ILE A 109 5.42 17.26 34.58
N LYS A 110 5.14 16.33 35.49
CA LYS A 110 6.10 15.40 36.06
C LYS A 110 5.79 13.99 35.56
N THR A 111 6.69 13.42 34.79
CA THR A 111 6.47 12.14 34.12
C THR A 111 7.01 10.94 34.91
N ASP A 112 7.91 11.18 35.88
CA ASP A 112 8.60 10.16 36.64
C ASP A 112 8.55 10.37 38.18
N SER A 113 7.47 10.98 38.69
CA SER A 113 7.26 11.14 40.13
C SER A 113 6.88 9.83 40.81
N ALA A 114 7.08 9.74 42.15
CA ALA A 114 6.67 8.60 42.96
C ALA A 114 5.14 8.29 42.80
N VAL A 115 4.32 9.33 42.68
CA VAL A 115 2.87 9.21 42.47
C VAL A 115 2.58 8.59 41.09
N THR A 116 3.27 9.05 40.05
CA THR A 116 3.14 8.53 38.68
C THR A 116 3.56 7.07 38.60
N LYS A 117 4.72 6.71 39.20
CA LYS A 117 5.19 5.32 39.24
C LYS A 117 4.18 4.40 39.90
N LYS A 118 3.74 4.73 41.10
CA LYS A 118 2.75 3.94 41.86
C LYS A 118 1.41 3.82 41.09
N ALA A 119 0.98 4.88 40.38
CA ALA A 119 -0.23 4.84 39.60
C ALA A 119 -0.11 3.86 38.40
N ARG A 120 1.02 3.88 37.69
CA ARG A 120 1.29 2.97 36.56
C ARG A 120 1.45 1.52 37.01
N GLU A 121 2.13 1.27 38.14
CA GLU A 121 2.20 -0.05 38.77
C GLU A 121 0.82 -0.62 39.05
N GLY A 122 -0.06 0.17 39.67
CA GLY A 122 -1.43 -0.24 39.93
C GLY A 122 -2.24 -0.53 38.67
N VAL A 123 -2.03 0.25 37.59
CA VAL A 123 -2.65 -0.03 36.28
C VAL A 123 -2.14 -1.32 35.69
N MET A 124 -0.82 -1.58 35.74
CA MET A 124 -0.25 -2.84 35.26
C MET A 124 -0.77 -4.04 36.04
N GLU A 125 -0.83 -3.96 37.37
CA GLU A 125 -1.44 -5.01 38.18
C GLU A 125 -2.87 -5.30 37.76
N PHE A 126 -3.68 -4.27 37.56
CA PHE A 126 -5.07 -4.40 37.12
C PHE A 126 -5.18 -5.09 35.75
N LEU A 127 -4.34 -4.71 34.76
CA LEU A 127 -4.33 -5.35 33.45
C LEU A 127 -3.89 -6.81 33.50
N LEU A 128 -2.98 -7.16 34.41
CA LEU A 128 -2.42 -8.50 34.55
C LEU A 128 -3.31 -9.46 35.37
N VAL A 129 -4.25 -8.95 36.17
CA VAL A 129 -5.15 -9.79 37.01
C VAL A 129 -5.79 -10.92 36.23
N ASN A 130 -6.40 -10.61 35.09
CA ASN A 130 -7.09 -11.56 34.24
C ASN A 130 -6.29 -11.97 32.99
N HIS A 131 -5.10 -11.40 32.77
CA HIS A 131 -4.30 -11.77 31.61
C HIS A 131 -3.75 -13.20 31.76
N PRO A 132 -3.89 -14.09 30.74
CA PRO A 132 -3.41 -15.46 30.83
C PRO A 132 -1.88 -15.52 30.84
N LEU A 133 -1.30 -16.55 31.42
CA LEU A 133 0.14 -16.80 31.45
C LEU A 133 0.60 -17.51 30.17
N ASP A 134 0.26 -16.95 29.02
CA ASP A 134 0.42 -17.55 27.70
C ASP A 134 1.65 -17.08 26.94
N CYS A 135 2.54 -16.28 27.54
CA CYS A 135 3.67 -15.69 26.80
C CYS A 135 4.48 -16.70 25.99
N PRO A 136 4.79 -17.91 26.48
CA PRO A 136 5.55 -18.90 25.71
C PRO A 136 4.82 -19.40 24.44
N ILE A 137 3.50 -19.42 24.46
CA ILE A 137 2.64 -19.87 23.33
C ILE A 137 1.95 -18.71 22.62
N CYS A 138 2.26 -17.47 22.98
CA CYS A 138 1.67 -16.28 22.40
C CYS A 138 2.50 -15.80 21.20
N ASP A 139 1.88 -15.68 20.03
CA ASP A 139 2.56 -15.21 18.81
C ASP A 139 3.05 -13.74 18.90
N GLN A 140 2.55 -12.96 19.86
CA GLN A 140 3.01 -11.58 20.14
C GLN A 140 4.27 -11.55 21.00
N GLY A 141 4.76 -12.69 21.49
CA GLY A 141 5.93 -12.75 22.37
C GLY A 141 7.18 -12.18 21.70
N GLY A 142 7.84 -11.20 22.36
CA GLY A 142 8.99 -10.46 21.85
C GLY A 142 8.65 -9.14 21.14
N GLU A 143 7.37 -8.88 20.81
CA GLU A 143 6.90 -7.61 20.22
C GLU A 143 5.61 -7.11 20.90
N CYS A 144 5.37 -7.52 22.15
CA CYS A 144 4.14 -7.23 22.90
C CYS A 144 4.29 -5.96 23.74
N ASP A 145 3.43 -4.95 23.52
CA ASP A 145 3.43 -3.70 24.31
C ASP A 145 3.22 -3.95 25.81
N LEU A 146 2.43 -4.98 26.19
CA LEU A 146 2.21 -5.32 27.61
C LEU A 146 3.49 -5.81 28.27
N GLN A 147 4.32 -6.58 27.56
CA GLN A 147 5.61 -7.03 28.07
C GLN A 147 6.60 -5.86 28.21
N VAL A 148 6.70 -5.02 27.18
CA VAL A 148 7.59 -3.84 27.18
C VAL A 148 7.20 -2.87 28.32
N ASN A 149 5.93 -2.53 28.45
CA ASN A 149 5.46 -1.61 29.50
C ASN A 149 5.56 -2.23 30.89
N GLY A 150 5.34 -3.54 31.02
CA GLY A 150 5.53 -4.29 32.27
C GLY A 150 6.99 -4.27 32.73
N ALA A 151 7.92 -4.52 31.82
CA ALA A 151 9.35 -4.43 32.07
C ALA A 151 9.77 -3.04 32.53
N LEU A 152 9.32 -1.99 31.84
CA LEU A 152 9.61 -0.60 32.22
C LEU A 152 9.13 -0.26 33.64
N CYS A 153 7.94 -0.69 34.04
CA CYS A 153 7.44 -0.45 35.39
C CYS A 153 8.28 -1.15 36.48
N ILE A 154 8.73 -2.38 36.24
CA ILE A 154 9.54 -3.14 37.17
C ILE A 154 10.98 -2.57 37.28
N ILE A 155 11.57 -2.21 36.14
CA ILE A 155 12.95 -1.64 36.11
C ILE A 155 13.00 -0.29 36.82
N PHE A 156 12.01 0.56 36.67
CA PHE A 156 11.96 1.86 37.36
C PHE A 156 11.74 1.75 38.84
N SER A 157 11.06 0.70 39.33
CA SER A 157 10.85 0.50 40.78
C SER A 157 12.05 -0.15 41.50
N THR A 158 12.93 -0.88 40.81
CA THR A 158 14.08 -1.60 41.43
C THR A 158 15.41 -0.89 41.29
N GLY A 159 15.51 0.22 40.54
CA GLY A 159 16.77 1.00 40.40
C GLY A 159 17.90 0.28 39.65
N LEU A 160 17.68 -0.87 39.07
CA LEU A 160 18.64 -1.66 38.31
C LEU A 160 18.74 -1.18 36.84
N PHE A 161 19.06 0.10 36.67
CA PHE A 161 19.34 0.67 35.36
C PHE A 161 20.84 0.90 35.21
N SER A 162 21.59 -0.10 34.88
CA SER A 162 22.85 0.03 34.13
C SER A 162 23.46 -1.35 33.86
N MET A 163 23.87 -1.55 32.65
CA MET A 163 24.65 -2.66 32.11
C MET A 163 23.83 -3.89 31.64
N TYR A 164 23.94 -4.15 30.37
CA TYR A 164 23.46 -5.32 29.61
C TYR A 164 22.03 -5.28 29.10
N PHE A 165 21.72 -4.45 28.08
CA PHE A 165 20.54 -4.70 27.25
C PHE A 165 20.76 -4.29 25.79
N GLU A 166 21.05 -5.25 24.94
CA GLU A 166 20.84 -5.12 23.49
C GLU A 166 19.36 -5.44 23.09
N ASP A 167 18.62 -6.22 23.93
CA ASP A 167 17.18 -6.44 23.78
C ASP A 167 16.52 -6.79 25.12
N PRO A 168 15.91 -5.83 25.84
CA PRO A 168 15.35 -6.04 27.17
C PRO A 168 14.09 -6.92 27.21
N THR A 169 13.43 -7.17 26.06
CA THR A 169 12.12 -7.84 26.03
C THR A 169 12.24 -9.36 26.17
N VAL A 170 13.26 -9.95 25.59
CA VAL A 170 13.48 -11.42 25.58
C VAL A 170 13.90 -11.94 26.94
N GLN A 171 14.86 -11.28 27.56
CA GLN A 171 15.40 -11.73 28.85
C GLN A 171 14.40 -11.64 30.00
N LEU A 172 13.45 -10.69 29.95
CA LEU A 172 12.44 -10.57 31.00
C LEU A 172 11.41 -11.70 30.94
N GLN A 173 11.04 -12.14 29.74
CA GLN A 173 10.16 -13.30 29.56
C GLN A 173 10.83 -14.58 30.10
N ASP A 174 12.07 -14.83 29.72
CA ASP A 174 12.80 -16.01 30.12
C ASP A 174 13.04 -16.01 31.64
N GLN A 175 13.33 -14.86 32.22
CA GLN A 175 13.51 -14.75 33.69
C GLN A 175 12.17 -14.84 34.42
N SER A 176 11.10 -14.28 33.91
CA SER A 176 9.75 -14.44 34.48
C SER A 176 9.29 -15.90 34.44
N MET A 177 9.64 -16.61 33.37
CA MET A 177 9.33 -18.05 33.26
C MET A 177 10.19 -18.93 34.17
N ASN A 178 11.48 -18.58 34.32
CA ASN A 178 12.43 -19.39 35.10
C ASN A 178 12.37 -19.11 36.61
N PHE A 179 12.07 -17.88 37.01
CA PHE A 179 12.16 -17.44 38.42
C PHE A 179 10.87 -16.80 38.96
N GLY A 180 9.87 -16.55 38.08
CA GLY A 180 8.58 -16.02 38.48
C GLY A 180 7.70 -17.06 39.16
N SER A 181 6.66 -16.60 39.87
CA SER A 181 5.64 -17.50 40.44
C SER A 181 4.70 -17.99 39.33
N ASP A 182 4.40 -19.28 39.32
CA ASP A 182 3.41 -19.93 38.51
C ASP A 182 1.95 -19.57 38.91
N LYS A 183 1.81 -18.85 40.04
CA LYS A 183 0.50 -18.49 40.61
C LYS A 183 0.32 -16.98 40.70
N SER A 184 -0.87 -16.54 40.25
CA SER A 184 -1.29 -15.16 40.49
C SER A 184 -1.63 -14.96 41.98
N ARG A 185 -1.18 -13.86 42.61
CA ARG A 185 -1.60 -13.48 43.95
C ARG A 185 -3.08 -13.09 44.07
N PHE A 186 -3.73 -12.85 42.94
CA PHE A 186 -5.16 -12.53 42.80
C PHE A 186 -6.00 -13.79 42.58
N VAL A 187 -5.70 -14.87 43.27
CA VAL A 187 -6.55 -16.07 43.25
C VAL A 187 -7.52 -15.97 44.42
N ASP A 188 -8.80 -15.88 44.13
CA ASP A 188 -9.85 -16.00 45.12
C ASP A 188 -9.90 -17.46 45.60
N SER A 189 -9.93 -17.64 46.93
CA SER A 189 -10.04 -18.98 47.52
C SER A 189 -11.31 -19.73 47.17
N LEU A 190 -12.34 -18.99 46.74
CA LEU A 190 -13.65 -19.53 46.29
C LEU A 190 -13.77 -19.61 44.75
N PHE A 191 -12.93 -18.88 44.00
CA PHE A 191 -12.98 -18.82 42.55
C PHE A 191 -11.56 -18.80 41.98
N SER A 192 -11.02 -19.97 41.68
CA SER A 192 -9.61 -20.14 41.28
C SER A 192 -9.26 -19.85 39.82
N GLY A 193 -10.19 -19.31 39.03
CA GLY A 193 -10.01 -19.09 37.59
C GLY A 193 -9.83 -17.64 37.19
N LYS A 194 -8.83 -17.34 36.33
CA LYS A 194 -8.81 -16.11 35.56
C LYS A 194 -10.00 -16.06 34.61
N ARG A 195 -10.42 -14.86 34.24
CA ARG A 195 -11.47 -14.67 33.24
C ARG A 195 -11.12 -15.42 31.95
N ALA A 196 -12.02 -16.26 31.47
CA ALA A 196 -11.97 -16.89 30.17
C ALA A 196 -12.98 -16.21 29.21
N VAL A 197 -12.56 -15.97 28.00
CA VAL A 197 -13.38 -15.39 26.95
C VAL A 197 -13.31 -16.29 25.71
N GLU A 198 -14.46 -16.57 25.13
CA GLU A 198 -14.54 -17.35 23.91
C GLU A 198 -13.90 -16.63 22.72
N ASP A 199 -13.14 -17.37 21.93
CA ASP A 199 -12.52 -16.85 20.72
C ASP A 199 -13.57 -16.58 19.64
N LYS A 200 -13.35 -15.54 18.84
CA LYS A 200 -14.25 -15.13 17.76
C LYS A 200 -13.67 -15.51 16.40
N ASN A 201 -14.53 -15.93 15.48
CA ASN A 201 -14.10 -16.21 14.11
C ASN A 201 -14.11 -14.93 13.28
N LEU A 202 -12.95 -14.30 13.10
CA LEU A 202 -12.76 -13.10 12.26
C LEU A 202 -12.31 -13.43 10.82
N GLY A 203 -12.36 -14.70 10.43
CA GLY A 203 -12.01 -15.14 9.06
C GLY A 203 -10.66 -15.87 8.97
N PRO A 204 -10.12 -16.03 7.75
CA PRO A 204 -8.91 -16.80 7.50
C PRO A 204 -7.61 -16.06 7.84
N LEU A 205 -7.63 -14.73 7.95
CA LEU A 205 -6.43 -13.89 8.12
C LEU A 205 -6.07 -13.65 9.60
N ILE A 206 -7.08 -13.50 10.46
CA ILE A 206 -6.91 -13.08 11.85
C ILE A 206 -7.20 -14.24 12.78
N LYS A 207 -6.22 -14.58 13.61
CA LYS A 207 -6.36 -15.50 14.74
C LYS A 207 -6.74 -14.69 15.98
N THR A 208 -7.75 -15.15 16.70
CA THR A 208 -8.22 -14.51 17.92
C THR A 208 -7.92 -15.40 19.14
N ILE A 209 -7.43 -14.78 20.21
CA ILE A 209 -7.36 -15.37 21.55
C ILE A 209 -7.85 -14.29 22.51
N MET A 210 -9.18 -14.19 22.63
CA MET A 210 -9.83 -13.05 23.26
C MET A 210 -9.61 -12.98 24.78
N THR A 211 -9.21 -14.07 25.42
CA THR A 211 -8.77 -14.07 26.82
C THR A 211 -7.56 -13.13 27.06
N ARG A 212 -6.70 -12.90 26.05
CA ARG A 212 -5.55 -11.99 26.12
C ARG A 212 -5.92 -10.52 25.94
N CYS A 213 -7.16 -10.23 25.54
CA CYS A 213 -7.59 -8.86 25.23
C CYS A 213 -7.62 -7.96 26.49
N ILE A 214 -6.97 -6.80 26.42
CA ILE A 214 -6.94 -5.77 27.46
C ILE A 214 -7.97 -4.63 27.23
N HIS A 215 -8.90 -4.82 26.34
CA HIS A 215 -10.00 -3.86 26.01
C HIS A 215 -9.53 -2.45 25.64
N CYS A 216 -8.39 -2.32 24.97
CA CYS A 216 -7.86 -1.03 24.53
C CYS A 216 -8.68 -0.36 23.43
N THR A 217 -9.57 -1.07 22.77
CA THR A 217 -10.46 -0.64 21.67
C THR A 217 -9.76 -0.13 20.40
N ARG A 218 -8.45 -0.30 20.24
CA ARG A 218 -7.74 0.13 19.01
C ARG A 218 -8.35 -0.53 17.76
N CYS A 219 -8.63 -1.83 17.79
CA CYS A 219 -9.22 -2.56 16.66
C CYS A 219 -10.62 -2.07 16.30
N VAL A 220 -11.46 -1.75 17.29
CA VAL A 220 -12.81 -1.22 17.07
C VAL A 220 -12.74 0.16 16.42
N ARG A 221 -11.88 1.05 16.93
CA ARG A 221 -11.69 2.39 16.35
C ARG A 221 -11.11 2.34 14.95
N PHE A 222 -10.12 1.48 14.71
CA PHE A 222 -9.58 1.27 13.38
C PHE A 222 -10.65 0.79 12.39
N ALA A 223 -11.44 -0.20 12.78
CA ALA A 223 -12.51 -0.73 11.92
C ALA A 223 -13.50 0.38 11.52
N ASN A 224 -13.87 1.25 12.47
CA ASN A 224 -14.80 2.36 12.22
C ASN A 224 -14.15 3.54 11.51
N GLU A 225 -12.97 3.98 11.94
CA GLU A 225 -12.38 5.25 11.49
C GLU A 225 -11.58 5.10 10.20
N VAL A 226 -10.75 4.05 10.10
CA VAL A 226 -9.84 3.86 8.96
C VAL A 226 -10.42 2.90 7.92
N ALA A 227 -10.81 1.69 8.32
CA ALA A 227 -11.32 0.69 7.40
C ALA A 227 -12.77 0.94 6.95
N GLY A 228 -13.55 1.71 7.72
CA GLY A 228 -14.96 2.00 7.41
C GLY A 228 -15.88 0.79 7.46
N ASN A 229 -15.48 -0.22 8.23
CA ASN A 229 -16.27 -1.42 8.47
C ASN A 229 -16.63 -1.52 9.96
N PRO A 230 -17.86 -1.13 10.38
CA PRO A 230 -18.27 -1.09 11.78
C PRO A 230 -18.63 -2.45 12.38
N ASP A 231 -18.10 -3.54 11.85
CA ASP A 231 -18.45 -4.90 12.30
C ASP A 231 -17.87 -5.27 13.67
N LEU A 232 -16.75 -4.65 14.06
CA LEU A 232 -16.17 -4.83 15.38
C LEU A 232 -16.77 -3.85 16.37
N GLY A 233 -17.17 -4.37 17.52
CA GLY A 233 -17.74 -3.58 18.61
C GLY A 233 -17.42 -4.15 19.98
N THR A 234 -17.99 -3.54 21.01
CA THR A 234 -17.91 -4.01 22.39
C THR A 234 -19.28 -4.49 22.85
N THR A 235 -19.32 -5.69 23.39
CA THR A 235 -20.54 -6.28 23.98
C THR A 235 -20.35 -6.49 25.47
N GLY A 236 -21.43 -6.44 26.26
CA GLY A 236 -21.38 -6.55 27.71
C GLY A 236 -20.82 -5.30 28.41
N ARG A 237 -20.59 -5.41 29.71
CA ARG A 237 -20.03 -4.33 30.56
C ARG A 237 -19.22 -4.87 31.72
N GLY A 238 -18.32 -4.05 32.26
CA GLY A 238 -17.47 -4.42 33.40
C GLY A 238 -16.61 -5.65 33.07
N ASN A 239 -16.57 -6.61 33.95
CA ASN A 239 -15.78 -7.84 33.76
C ASN A 239 -16.26 -8.69 32.57
N ASN A 240 -17.53 -8.57 32.16
CA ASN A 240 -18.10 -9.31 31.04
C ASN A 240 -17.99 -8.58 29.69
N MET A 241 -17.30 -7.43 29.63
CA MET A 241 -17.08 -6.74 28.36
C MET A 241 -16.21 -7.57 27.44
N GLN A 242 -16.62 -7.71 26.19
CA GLN A 242 -15.91 -8.44 25.15
C GLN A 242 -15.82 -7.60 23.88
N ILE A 243 -14.74 -7.79 23.11
CA ILE A 243 -14.60 -7.24 21.77
C ILE A 243 -14.85 -8.35 20.75
N GLY A 244 -15.62 -8.03 19.72
CA GLY A 244 -15.96 -8.97 18.66
C GLY A 244 -17.06 -8.43 17.77
N THR A 245 -17.55 -9.27 16.90
CA THR A 245 -18.77 -9.02 16.11
C THR A 245 -19.99 -9.44 16.94
N TYR A 246 -21.08 -8.68 16.87
CA TYR A 246 -22.31 -9.02 17.62
C TYR A 246 -22.93 -10.33 17.12
N ILE A 247 -22.95 -10.50 15.80
CA ILE A 247 -23.29 -11.76 15.14
C ILE A 247 -21.99 -12.35 14.62
N ASP A 248 -21.78 -13.66 14.76
CA ASP A 248 -20.59 -14.31 14.25
C ASP A 248 -20.47 -14.12 12.74
N LYS A 249 -19.54 -13.27 12.36
CA LYS A 249 -19.18 -13.06 10.95
C LYS A 249 -17.70 -12.74 10.81
N PRO A 250 -17.08 -13.11 9.69
CA PRO A 250 -15.72 -12.71 9.38
C PRO A 250 -15.61 -11.19 9.21
N LEU A 251 -14.44 -10.64 9.49
CA LEU A 251 -14.13 -9.22 9.23
C LEU A 251 -13.77 -9.05 7.75
N PHE A 252 -14.74 -8.62 6.94
CA PHE A 252 -14.58 -8.42 5.51
C PHE A 252 -14.13 -6.99 5.19
N SER A 253 -12.83 -6.76 5.18
CA SER A 253 -12.22 -5.52 4.73
C SER A 253 -10.89 -5.82 4.05
N GLU A 254 -10.55 -5.04 3.05
CA GLU A 254 -9.27 -5.04 2.35
C GLU A 254 -8.09 -4.57 3.22
N LEU A 255 -8.39 -4.01 4.41
CA LEU A 255 -7.43 -3.51 5.39
C LEU A 255 -7.47 -4.30 6.70
N SER A 256 -8.18 -5.44 6.74
CA SER A 256 -8.45 -6.17 7.99
C SER A 256 -7.19 -6.56 8.75
N GLY A 257 -6.10 -6.89 8.07
CA GLY A 257 -4.83 -7.29 8.67
C GLY A 257 -4.15 -6.24 9.57
N ASN A 258 -4.50 -4.97 9.42
CA ASN A 258 -3.90 -3.90 10.25
C ASN A 258 -4.32 -3.97 11.73
N VAL A 259 -5.41 -4.64 12.06
CA VAL A 259 -5.78 -4.85 13.47
C VAL A 259 -4.76 -5.72 14.23
N ILE A 260 -3.95 -6.50 13.52
CA ILE A 260 -2.88 -7.33 14.08
C ILE A 260 -1.77 -6.43 14.62
N ASP A 261 -1.29 -5.47 13.82
CA ASP A 261 -0.23 -4.54 14.21
C ASP A 261 -0.71 -3.56 15.29
N LEU A 262 -1.99 -3.17 15.23
CA LEU A 262 -2.61 -2.28 16.22
C LEU A 262 -2.85 -2.93 17.57
N CYS A 263 -2.99 -4.26 17.63
CA CYS A 263 -3.28 -4.97 18.86
C CYS A 263 -2.04 -4.97 19.76
N PRO A 264 -2.05 -4.29 20.95
CA PRO A 264 -0.89 -4.18 21.80
C PRO A 264 -0.51 -5.49 22.51
N VAL A 265 -1.33 -6.52 22.34
CA VAL A 265 -1.18 -7.84 22.97
C VAL A 265 -1.53 -8.95 21.96
N GLY A 266 -1.24 -10.19 22.27
CA GLY A 266 -1.49 -11.34 21.42
C GLY A 266 -2.97 -11.80 21.33
N ALA A 267 -3.92 -10.86 21.46
CA ALA A 267 -5.35 -11.17 21.30
C ALA A 267 -5.77 -11.28 19.83
N LEU A 268 -5.19 -10.48 18.96
CA LEU A 268 -5.37 -10.54 17.50
C LEU A 268 -3.99 -10.73 16.86
N THR A 269 -3.79 -11.85 16.17
CA THR A 269 -2.51 -12.21 15.55
C THR A 269 -2.73 -12.74 14.13
N SER A 270 -1.66 -12.81 13.34
CA SER A 270 -1.73 -13.35 11.98
C SER A 270 -1.99 -14.86 12.01
N LYS A 271 -3.09 -15.30 11.41
CA LYS A 271 -3.43 -16.73 11.34
C LYS A 271 -2.47 -17.50 10.42
N PRO A 272 -2.06 -17.00 9.25
CA PRO A 272 -1.08 -17.67 8.41
C PRO A 272 0.33 -17.79 9.05
N TYR A 273 0.71 -16.83 9.90
CA TYR A 273 2.02 -16.80 10.56
C TYR A 273 2.01 -17.49 11.94
N ALA A 274 0.85 -17.96 12.42
CA ALA A 274 0.69 -18.51 13.77
C ALA A 274 1.70 -19.63 14.06
N PHE A 275 2.47 -19.48 15.16
CA PHE A 275 3.47 -20.44 15.65
C PHE A 275 4.65 -20.75 14.70
N THR A 276 4.90 -19.88 13.70
CA THR A 276 5.94 -20.13 12.70
C THR A 276 7.33 -19.73 13.20
N ALA A 277 7.49 -18.54 13.77
CA ALA A 277 8.76 -18.03 14.24
C ALA A 277 8.59 -16.95 15.31
N ARG A 278 9.67 -16.68 16.06
CA ARG A 278 9.78 -15.54 16.95
C ARG A 278 10.38 -14.33 16.23
N PRO A 279 10.09 -13.08 16.67
CA PRO A 279 10.62 -11.88 16.02
C PRO A 279 12.14 -11.84 15.93
N TRP A 280 12.85 -12.32 16.94
CA TRP A 280 14.32 -12.34 16.98
C TRP A 280 14.97 -13.42 16.10
N GLU A 281 14.20 -14.41 15.66
CA GLU A 281 14.67 -15.44 14.72
C GLU A 281 14.65 -14.95 13.26
N THR A 282 13.98 -13.83 13.00
CA THR A 282 13.74 -13.34 11.65
C THR A 282 14.68 -12.22 11.27
N ARG A 283 15.22 -12.27 10.06
CA ARG A 283 15.88 -11.14 9.44
C ARG A 283 14.83 -10.24 8.79
N ARG A 284 14.97 -8.92 8.96
CA ARG A 284 14.04 -7.91 8.43
C ARG A 284 14.71 -7.15 7.30
N ILE A 285 14.05 -7.08 6.15
CA ILE A 285 14.51 -6.36 4.97
C ILE A 285 13.44 -5.34 4.58
N GLU A 286 13.84 -4.09 4.44
CA GLU A 286 12.97 -3.02 3.96
C GLU A 286 12.77 -3.13 2.45
N SER A 287 11.54 -3.00 2.00
CA SER A 287 11.13 -3.11 0.59
C SER A 287 9.86 -2.30 0.33
N ILE A 288 9.26 -2.49 -0.82
CA ILE A 288 7.97 -1.91 -1.19
C ILE A 288 7.01 -2.99 -1.66
N ASP A 289 5.72 -2.74 -1.49
CA ASP A 289 4.64 -3.55 -2.05
C ASP A 289 4.42 -3.19 -3.52
N VAL A 290 4.35 -4.20 -4.38
CA VAL A 290 4.13 -4.07 -5.84
C VAL A 290 2.77 -4.62 -6.28
N MET A 291 1.90 -4.99 -5.32
CA MET A 291 0.58 -5.56 -5.62
C MET A 291 -0.43 -4.53 -6.12
N ASP A 292 -0.13 -3.25 -5.96
CA ASP A 292 -0.86 -2.12 -6.53
C ASP A 292 0.11 -1.02 -6.97
N ALA A 293 -0.41 0.10 -7.48
CA ALA A 293 0.42 1.20 -7.95
C ALA A 293 0.74 2.26 -6.86
N ILE A 294 0.43 2.01 -5.60
CA ILE A 294 0.69 2.96 -4.50
C ILE A 294 2.15 2.90 -4.04
N GLY A 295 2.78 1.72 -4.12
CA GLY A 295 4.15 1.53 -3.64
C GLY A 295 4.25 1.62 -2.12
N THR A 296 3.34 0.96 -1.41
CA THR A 296 3.31 0.89 0.05
C THR A 296 4.64 0.40 0.60
N ASN A 297 5.18 1.11 1.59
CA ASN A 297 6.45 0.75 2.22
C ASN A 297 6.25 -0.42 3.17
N ILE A 298 7.08 -1.46 3.02
CA ILE A 298 6.96 -2.72 3.76
C ILE A 298 8.30 -3.17 4.37
N VAL A 299 8.20 -4.05 5.35
CA VAL A 299 9.32 -4.85 5.86
C VAL A 299 9.00 -6.33 5.65
N ILE A 300 9.88 -7.02 4.96
CA ILE A 300 9.81 -8.46 4.74
C ILE A 300 10.57 -9.16 5.86
N SER A 301 9.88 -10.00 6.64
CA SER A 301 10.49 -10.84 7.66
C SER A 301 10.75 -12.23 7.07
N MET A 302 12.01 -12.66 7.08
CA MET A 302 12.45 -13.92 6.48
C MET A 302 13.32 -14.74 7.44
N ARG A 303 13.34 -16.06 7.24
CA ARG A 303 14.22 -17.01 7.92
C ARG A 303 14.58 -18.13 6.94
N THR A 304 15.85 -18.49 6.87
CA THR A 304 16.36 -19.62 6.06
C THR A 304 15.85 -19.60 4.61
N ASN A 305 15.94 -18.44 3.95
CA ASN A 305 15.51 -18.23 2.56
C ASN A 305 13.98 -18.39 2.32
N GLU A 306 13.16 -18.17 3.34
CA GLU A 306 11.70 -18.21 3.23
C GLU A 306 11.10 -16.90 3.78
N VAL A 307 10.16 -16.31 3.06
CA VAL A 307 9.37 -15.16 3.52
C VAL A 307 8.30 -15.66 4.48
N LEU A 308 8.37 -15.20 5.72
CA LEU A 308 7.45 -15.64 6.78
C LEU A 308 6.27 -14.70 6.99
N ARG A 309 6.51 -13.38 6.89
CA ARG A 309 5.46 -12.36 6.97
C ARG A 309 5.91 -11.05 6.33
N ILE A 310 4.93 -10.23 5.94
CA ILE A 310 5.11 -8.87 5.46
C ILE A 310 4.35 -7.93 6.40
N ILE A 311 5.02 -6.87 6.88
CA ILE A 311 4.45 -5.86 7.76
C ILE A 311 4.68 -4.46 7.17
N PRO A 312 3.82 -3.47 7.48
CA PRO A 312 4.01 -2.11 6.99
C PRO A 312 5.24 -1.45 7.62
N ARG A 313 5.84 -0.52 6.88
CA ARG A 313 6.85 0.42 7.35
C ARG A 313 6.28 1.83 7.23
N LEU A 314 6.50 2.65 8.26
CA LEU A 314 6.01 4.02 8.31
C LEU A 314 6.54 4.86 7.13
N ASN A 315 5.63 5.45 6.38
CA ASN A 315 5.91 6.49 5.39
C ASN A 315 4.72 7.46 5.33
N GLU A 316 4.91 8.67 5.87
CA GLU A 316 3.86 9.69 5.94
C GLU A 316 3.32 10.11 4.57
N ASP A 317 4.16 10.12 3.55
CA ASP A 317 3.79 10.55 2.20
C ASP A 317 2.97 9.49 1.44
N VAL A 318 3.15 8.20 1.74
CA VAL A 318 2.58 7.10 0.97
C VAL A 318 1.49 6.38 1.77
N ASN A 319 1.88 5.54 2.73
CA ASN A 319 0.95 4.61 3.40
C ASN A 319 0.69 4.92 4.87
N GLU A 320 1.27 6.00 5.43
CA GLU A 320 1.31 6.17 6.88
C GLU A 320 1.90 4.90 7.53
N GLU A 321 1.11 4.12 8.23
CA GLU A 321 1.50 2.84 8.84
C GLU A 321 0.57 1.68 8.43
N TRP A 322 -0.21 1.86 7.35
CA TRP A 322 -1.18 0.88 6.89
C TRP A 322 -0.66 0.03 5.74
N LEU A 323 -1.15 -1.18 5.63
CA LEU A 323 -0.86 -2.11 4.54
C LEU A 323 -2.14 -2.84 4.13
N ALA A 324 -2.36 -2.95 2.84
CA ALA A 324 -3.47 -3.70 2.26
C ALA A 324 -3.32 -5.22 2.50
N ASP A 325 -4.43 -5.93 2.70
CA ASP A 325 -4.41 -7.36 3.02
C ASP A 325 -3.78 -8.21 1.93
N LYS A 326 -3.92 -7.83 0.66
CA LYS A 326 -3.29 -8.51 -0.46
C LYS A 326 -1.76 -8.42 -0.36
N GLY A 327 -1.19 -7.22 -0.19
CA GLY A 327 0.25 -7.03 -0.01
C GLY A 327 0.80 -7.72 1.25
N ARG A 328 -0.03 -7.81 2.32
CA ARG A 328 0.36 -8.43 3.58
C ARG A 328 0.39 -9.96 3.55
N PHE A 329 -0.56 -10.60 2.87
CA PHE A 329 -0.81 -12.03 3.02
C PHE A 329 -0.61 -12.87 1.77
N SER A 330 -0.41 -12.26 0.59
CA SER A 330 -0.17 -13.01 -0.64
C SER A 330 1.22 -13.66 -0.75
N TYR A 331 2.10 -13.43 0.23
CA TYR A 331 3.48 -13.92 0.23
C TYR A 331 3.60 -15.44 0.15
N ASP A 332 2.60 -16.20 0.60
CA ASP A 332 2.58 -17.65 0.44
C ASP A 332 2.45 -18.09 -1.03
N GLY A 333 1.96 -17.21 -1.90
CA GLY A 333 1.98 -17.38 -3.34
C GLY A 333 3.40 -17.35 -3.92
N LEU A 334 4.34 -16.63 -3.29
CA LEU A 334 5.73 -16.55 -3.74
C LEU A 334 6.47 -17.90 -3.71
N SER A 335 6.00 -18.88 -2.97
CA SER A 335 6.55 -20.24 -2.92
C SER A 335 5.80 -21.25 -3.79
N ARG A 336 4.75 -20.83 -4.51
CA ARG A 336 3.84 -21.72 -5.24
C ARG A 336 3.79 -21.38 -6.72
N GLN A 337 3.54 -22.37 -7.56
CA GLN A 337 3.47 -22.21 -9.03
C GLN A 337 4.68 -21.47 -9.61
N ARG A 338 5.85 -21.60 -8.98
CA ARG A 338 7.09 -20.96 -9.39
C ARG A 338 7.70 -21.66 -10.60
N LEU A 339 8.16 -20.84 -11.51
CA LEU A 339 9.04 -21.28 -12.58
C LEU A 339 10.45 -21.41 -12.01
N VAL A 340 10.96 -22.61 -11.94
CA VAL A 340 12.24 -22.92 -11.27
C VAL A 340 13.33 -23.37 -12.23
N VAL A 341 12.96 -23.80 -13.44
CA VAL A 341 13.86 -24.22 -14.51
C VAL A 341 13.39 -23.64 -15.84
N PRO A 342 14.28 -23.42 -16.82
CA PRO A 342 13.87 -23.06 -18.17
C PRO A 342 13.11 -24.20 -18.83
N MET A 343 12.15 -23.89 -19.70
CA MET A 343 11.34 -24.90 -20.41
C MET A 343 11.20 -24.54 -21.88
N ILE A 344 11.14 -25.56 -22.72
CA ILE A 344 10.91 -25.44 -24.17
C ILE A 344 9.71 -26.29 -24.57
N ARG A 345 8.83 -25.70 -25.37
CA ARG A 345 7.64 -26.38 -25.90
C ARG A 345 8.05 -27.34 -27.00
N GLN A 346 7.81 -28.62 -26.79
CA GLN A 346 8.10 -29.69 -27.74
C GLN A 346 7.04 -29.80 -28.85
N THR A 347 7.35 -30.54 -29.91
CA THR A 347 6.46 -30.74 -31.06
C THR A 347 5.10 -31.34 -30.68
N HIS A 348 5.03 -32.08 -29.56
CA HIS A 348 3.78 -32.63 -29.03
C HIS A 348 2.99 -31.64 -28.16
N GLY A 349 3.41 -30.36 -28.07
CA GLY A 349 2.70 -29.26 -27.44
C GLY A 349 2.92 -29.10 -25.95
N LYS A 350 3.72 -29.98 -25.28
CA LYS A 350 4.05 -29.85 -23.86
C LYS A 350 5.33 -29.03 -23.64
N LEU A 351 5.38 -28.28 -22.54
CA LEU A 351 6.61 -27.67 -22.05
C LEU A 351 7.43 -28.73 -21.31
N GLU A 352 8.69 -28.83 -21.65
CA GLU A 352 9.67 -29.74 -21.02
C GLU A 352 10.85 -28.93 -20.46
N ASP A 353 11.36 -29.37 -19.32
CA ASP A 353 12.50 -28.76 -18.64
C ASP A 353 13.75 -28.87 -19.50
N CYS A 354 14.57 -27.83 -19.50
CA CYS A 354 15.85 -27.79 -20.18
C CYS A 354 16.91 -27.03 -19.36
N THR A 355 18.15 -27.05 -19.81
CA THR A 355 19.23 -26.27 -19.22
C THR A 355 19.13 -24.80 -19.66
N TRP A 356 19.76 -23.87 -18.92
CA TRP A 356 19.91 -22.48 -19.38
C TRP A 356 20.63 -22.37 -20.71
N GLU A 357 21.60 -23.21 -20.93
CA GLU A 357 22.39 -23.26 -22.17
C GLU A 357 21.48 -23.60 -23.35
N ASP A 358 20.72 -24.69 -23.25
CA ASP A 358 19.77 -25.10 -24.30
C ASP A 358 18.71 -24.04 -24.57
N ALA A 359 18.16 -23.41 -23.48
CA ALA A 359 17.15 -22.38 -23.61
C ALA A 359 17.70 -21.13 -24.32
N LEU A 360 18.90 -20.67 -23.95
CA LEU A 360 19.53 -19.51 -24.59
C LEU A 360 19.92 -19.78 -26.04
N ILE A 361 20.39 -20.99 -26.34
CA ILE A 361 20.67 -21.42 -27.73
C ILE A 361 19.37 -21.42 -28.54
N ALA A 362 18.29 -22.00 -28.02
CA ALA A 362 17.01 -22.04 -28.71
C ALA A 362 16.45 -20.64 -28.99
N VAL A 363 16.56 -19.68 -28.01
CA VAL A 363 16.19 -18.26 -28.24
C VAL A 363 17.10 -17.66 -29.32
N GLY A 364 18.40 -17.88 -29.24
CA GLY A 364 19.37 -17.40 -30.21
C GLY A 364 19.09 -17.89 -31.63
N GLU A 365 18.83 -19.21 -31.80
CA GLU A 365 18.48 -19.81 -33.10
C GLU A 365 17.21 -19.17 -33.70
N LYS A 366 16.18 -18.94 -32.87
CA LYS A 366 14.94 -18.25 -33.31
C LYS A 366 15.21 -16.82 -33.76
N LEU A 367 16.02 -16.06 -33.03
CA LEU A 367 16.40 -14.70 -33.41
C LEU A 367 17.28 -14.67 -34.66
N LEU A 368 18.27 -15.56 -34.74
CA LEU A 368 19.15 -15.68 -35.90
C LEU A 368 18.42 -16.15 -37.16
N SER A 369 17.37 -16.97 -37.04
CA SER A 369 16.54 -17.37 -38.16
C SER A 369 15.82 -16.22 -38.87
N LEU A 370 15.69 -15.07 -38.22
CA LEU A 370 15.13 -13.84 -38.81
C LEU A 370 16.18 -13.03 -39.59
N ASN A 371 17.44 -13.44 -39.60
CA ASN A 371 18.49 -12.69 -40.29
C ASN A 371 18.25 -12.68 -41.79
N SER A 372 18.19 -11.49 -42.37
CA SER A 372 17.98 -11.28 -43.81
C SER A 372 19.28 -11.30 -44.64
N THR A 373 20.44 -11.29 -43.97
CA THR A 373 21.77 -11.29 -44.63
C THR A 373 22.39 -12.69 -44.68
N ALA A 374 23.05 -13.01 -45.79
CA ALA A 374 23.83 -14.26 -45.92
C ALA A 374 25.13 -14.22 -45.09
N ASP A 375 25.51 -13.08 -44.53
CA ASP A 375 26.71 -12.92 -43.71
C ASP A 375 26.38 -13.26 -42.24
N PRO A 376 26.90 -14.39 -41.69
CA PRO A 376 26.64 -14.78 -40.32
C PRO A 376 27.24 -13.84 -39.26
N THR A 377 28.18 -12.98 -39.68
CA THR A 377 28.85 -12.03 -38.76
C THR A 377 28.05 -10.73 -38.59
N ARG A 378 27.03 -10.50 -39.41
CA ARG A 378 26.21 -9.27 -39.37
C ARG A 378 24.72 -9.63 -39.26
N LEU A 379 24.19 -9.48 -38.07
CA LEU A 379 22.76 -9.65 -37.84
C LEU A 379 21.97 -8.44 -38.38
N SER A 380 21.08 -8.70 -39.34
CA SER A 380 20.18 -7.72 -39.91
C SER A 380 18.76 -8.27 -39.94
N ILE A 381 17.99 -7.96 -38.90
CA ILE A 381 16.59 -8.38 -38.80
C ILE A 381 15.71 -7.32 -39.46
N PRO A 382 14.71 -7.74 -40.28
CA PRO A 382 13.74 -6.80 -40.84
C PRO A 382 13.00 -6.06 -39.72
N ALA A 383 12.62 -4.81 -39.98
CA ALA A 383 11.98 -3.97 -38.99
C ALA A 383 10.71 -4.62 -38.40
N ASN A 384 10.53 -4.46 -37.10
CA ASN A 384 9.33 -4.87 -36.37
C ASN A 384 8.97 -6.37 -36.44
N GLN A 385 9.99 -7.25 -36.58
CA GLN A 385 9.79 -8.70 -36.49
C GLN A 385 9.87 -9.23 -35.05
N VAL A 386 10.39 -8.43 -34.13
CA VAL A 386 10.51 -8.73 -32.71
C VAL A 386 9.65 -7.72 -31.93
N ALA A 387 8.95 -8.19 -30.92
CA ALA A 387 8.15 -7.32 -30.04
C ALA A 387 8.31 -7.73 -28.57
N ALA A 388 7.98 -6.81 -27.68
CA ALA A 388 7.98 -7.02 -26.25
C ALA A 388 6.69 -6.47 -25.59
N VAL A 389 6.18 -7.22 -24.61
CA VAL A 389 5.09 -6.79 -23.74
C VAL A 389 5.53 -6.89 -22.29
N VAL A 390 5.34 -5.82 -21.51
CA VAL A 390 5.66 -5.81 -20.08
C VAL A 390 4.39 -5.88 -19.24
N GLY A 391 4.42 -6.73 -18.23
CA GLY A 391 3.34 -6.97 -17.29
C GLY A 391 3.47 -6.15 -16.01
N PRO A 392 2.60 -6.41 -15.01
CA PRO A 392 2.40 -5.56 -13.83
C PRO A 392 3.58 -5.48 -12.86
N PHE A 393 4.48 -6.48 -12.85
CA PHE A 393 5.58 -6.59 -11.87
C PHE A 393 6.97 -6.34 -12.47
N ALA A 394 7.04 -5.84 -13.69
CA ALA A 394 8.31 -5.54 -14.34
C ALA A 394 8.98 -4.32 -13.68
N ASP A 395 10.24 -4.46 -13.28
CA ASP A 395 11.07 -3.38 -12.77
C ASP A 395 11.73 -2.56 -13.91
N ALA A 396 12.19 -1.37 -13.59
CA ALA A 396 12.77 -0.46 -14.57
C ALA A 396 14.05 -1.00 -15.23
N GLU A 397 14.86 -1.75 -14.49
CA GLU A 397 16.08 -2.39 -14.99
C GLU A 397 15.74 -3.46 -16.04
N ALA A 398 14.77 -4.33 -15.74
CA ALA A 398 14.31 -5.37 -16.66
C ALA A 398 13.69 -4.77 -17.93
N MET A 399 12.85 -3.74 -17.76
CA MET A 399 12.25 -3.01 -18.88
C MET A 399 13.31 -2.33 -19.75
N THR A 400 14.31 -1.70 -19.15
CA THR A 400 15.41 -1.07 -19.89
C THR A 400 16.21 -2.09 -20.70
N ALA A 401 16.55 -3.23 -20.09
CA ALA A 401 17.30 -4.27 -20.78
C ALA A 401 16.51 -4.87 -21.95
N LEU A 402 15.23 -5.14 -21.75
CA LEU A 402 14.35 -5.67 -22.79
C LEU A 402 14.18 -4.67 -23.95
N LYS A 403 13.97 -3.40 -23.65
CA LYS A 403 13.85 -2.34 -24.67
C LYS A 403 15.14 -2.16 -25.46
N ASP A 404 16.28 -2.10 -24.79
CA ASP A 404 17.59 -2.01 -25.46
C ASP A 404 17.84 -3.22 -26.36
N LEU A 405 17.45 -4.44 -25.96
CA LEU A 405 17.54 -5.64 -26.77
C LEU A 405 16.65 -5.53 -28.02
N VAL A 406 15.37 -5.22 -27.87
CA VAL A 406 14.40 -5.11 -28.98
C VAL A 406 14.81 -4.03 -29.97
N ASN A 407 15.26 -2.86 -29.48
CA ASN A 407 15.74 -1.78 -30.33
C ASN A 407 16.99 -2.18 -31.15
N ARG A 408 17.93 -2.93 -30.56
CA ARG A 408 19.08 -3.49 -31.29
C ARG A 408 18.69 -4.50 -32.34
N LEU A 409 17.58 -5.20 -32.16
CA LEU A 409 16.98 -6.11 -33.13
C LEU A 409 16.12 -5.39 -34.17
N ASN A 410 16.32 -4.08 -34.37
CA ASN A 410 15.63 -3.23 -35.33
C ASN A 410 14.10 -3.20 -35.16
N SER A 411 13.62 -3.12 -33.92
CA SER A 411 12.19 -3.02 -33.63
C SER A 411 11.90 -1.96 -32.55
N GLU A 412 10.81 -1.26 -32.71
CA GLU A 412 10.27 -0.27 -31.76
C GLU A 412 9.04 -0.82 -31.00
N LEU A 413 8.67 -2.08 -31.23
CA LEU A 413 7.46 -2.70 -30.68
C LEU A 413 7.66 -3.11 -29.20
N CYS A 414 7.83 -2.12 -28.34
CA CYS A 414 7.87 -2.29 -26.89
C CYS A 414 6.57 -1.73 -26.31
N CYS A 415 5.69 -2.59 -25.79
CA CYS A 415 4.35 -2.24 -25.34
C CYS A 415 4.13 -2.61 -23.87
N THR A 416 3.17 -1.92 -23.21
CA THR A 416 2.65 -2.34 -21.91
C THR A 416 1.39 -3.18 -22.10
N GLU A 417 1.14 -4.09 -21.16
CA GLU A 417 -0.08 -4.90 -21.14
C GLU A 417 -1.30 -4.06 -20.78
N GLU A 418 -1.14 -3.03 -19.92
CA GLU A 418 -2.16 -2.05 -19.64
C GLU A 418 -2.16 -0.92 -20.67
N ALA A 419 -3.34 -0.58 -21.16
CA ALA A 419 -3.50 0.50 -22.15
C ALA A 419 -3.55 1.89 -21.49
N PHE A 420 -3.04 2.87 -22.23
CA PHE A 420 -3.18 4.31 -21.99
C PHE A 420 -3.22 5.01 -23.35
N PRO A 421 -3.83 6.19 -23.49
CA PRO A 421 -3.82 6.92 -24.78
C PRO A 421 -2.40 7.30 -25.22
N ALA A 422 -1.92 6.68 -26.28
CA ALA A 422 -0.53 6.83 -26.74
C ALA A 422 -0.16 8.26 -27.15
N ASP A 423 -1.12 9.05 -27.64
CA ASP A 423 -0.93 10.45 -28.04
C ASP A 423 -0.85 11.45 -26.85
N LEU A 424 -0.91 10.95 -25.62
CA LEU A 424 -0.92 11.77 -24.39
C LEU A 424 0.27 11.48 -23.47
N VAL A 425 1.19 10.60 -23.84
CA VAL A 425 2.34 10.20 -23.00
C VAL A 425 3.50 11.21 -23.02
N ASP A 426 3.54 12.14 -23.96
CA ASP A 426 4.62 13.13 -24.10
C ASP A 426 4.73 14.07 -22.89
N LEU A 427 3.66 14.25 -22.15
CA LEU A 427 3.64 15.10 -20.96
C LEU A 427 3.37 14.25 -19.72
N ARG A 428 4.33 14.15 -18.84
CA ARG A 428 4.26 13.36 -17.59
C ARG A 428 3.03 13.72 -16.75
N SER A 429 2.60 14.97 -16.75
CA SER A 429 1.40 15.45 -16.08
C SER A 429 0.09 14.81 -16.58
N ASN A 430 0.09 14.15 -17.72
CA ASN A 430 -1.09 13.47 -18.25
C ASN A 430 -1.32 12.09 -17.63
N TYR A 431 -0.28 11.45 -17.08
CA TYR A 431 -0.38 10.09 -16.57
C TYR A 431 0.02 9.93 -15.09
N LEU A 432 0.30 11.00 -14.37
CA LEU A 432 0.61 10.93 -12.94
C LEU A 432 -0.60 11.27 -12.05
N PHE A 433 -0.52 10.81 -10.81
CA PHE A 433 -1.32 11.31 -9.70
C PHE A 433 -0.68 12.61 -9.18
N ASN A 434 -0.97 13.71 -9.86
CA ASN A 434 -0.26 14.98 -9.75
C ASN A 434 -0.41 15.68 -8.38
N SER A 435 -1.53 15.42 -7.66
CA SER A 435 -1.79 16.02 -6.34
C SER A 435 -0.99 15.39 -5.20
N ARG A 436 -0.25 14.33 -5.47
CA ARG A 436 0.40 13.43 -4.52
C ARG A 436 -0.61 12.62 -3.69
N ILE A 437 -0.18 11.45 -3.21
CA ILE A 437 -1.02 10.56 -2.38
C ILE A 437 -1.40 11.27 -1.07
N ALA A 438 -0.45 11.88 -0.38
CA ALA A 438 -0.70 12.65 0.84
C ALA A 438 -1.49 13.95 0.59
N GLY A 439 -1.42 14.52 -0.61
CA GLY A 439 -2.13 15.75 -0.99
C GLY A 439 -3.65 15.60 -1.02
N VAL A 440 -4.18 14.38 -1.11
CA VAL A 440 -5.61 14.10 -1.02
C VAL A 440 -6.20 14.57 0.33
N GLU A 441 -5.39 14.60 1.39
CA GLU A 441 -5.83 15.05 2.71
C GLU A 441 -6.12 16.57 2.78
N GLN A 442 -5.73 17.32 1.76
CA GLN A 442 -6.00 18.77 1.65
C GLN A 442 -7.20 19.08 0.74
N ALA A 443 -7.79 18.06 0.12
CA ALA A 443 -8.92 18.23 -0.77
C ALA A 443 -10.20 18.57 -0.02
N ASP A 444 -11.05 19.38 -0.62
CA ASP A 444 -12.41 19.70 -0.15
C ASP A 444 -13.49 19.06 -1.04
N LEU A 445 -13.13 18.66 -2.27
CA LEU A 445 -13.99 17.95 -3.18
C LEU A 445 -13.19 16.97 -4.04
N VAL A 446 -13.65 15.72 -4.15
CA VAL A 446 -13.06 14.70 -5.04
C VAL A 446 -14.12 14.17 -5.99
N LEU A 447 -13.78 14.16 -7.29
CA LEU A 447 -14.58 13.51 -8.33
C LEU A 447 -13.84 12.28 -8.84
N PHE A 448 -14.36 11.10 -8.56
CA PHE A 448 -13.89 9.85 -9.13
C PHE A 448 -14.56 9.55 -10.46
N ILE A 449 -13.81 9.14 -11.48
CA ILE A 449 -14.30 8.78 -12.81
C ILE A 449 -13.79 7.38 -13.14
N GLY A 450 -14.72 6.41 -13.17
CA GLY A 450 -14.42 5.03 -13.55
C GLY A 450 -13.33 4.35 -12.75
N THR A 451 -13.38 4.47 -11.42
CA THR A 451 -12.47 3.82 -10.48
C THR A 451 -13.21 3.38 -9.22
N ASN A 452 -12.74 2.30 -8.64
CA ASN A 452 -13.07 1.87 -7.28
C ASN A 452 -11.80 1.93 -6.42
N PRO A 453 -11.46 3.08 -5.84
CA PRO A 453 -10.22 3.24 -5.09
C PRO A 453 -10.13 2.30 -3.87
N ARG A 454 -11.26 1.79 -3.36
CA ARG A 454 -11.27 0.82 -2.28
C ARG A 454 -10.50 -0.46 -2.62
N PHE A 455 -10.62 -0.96 -3.86
CA PHE A 455 -9.98 -2.20 -4.29
C PHE A 455 -8.80 -1.99 -5.25
N GLU A 456 -8.75 -0.86 -5.94
CA GLU A 456 -7.63 -0.52 -6.81
C GLU A 456 -6.44 0.05 -6.04
N ALA A 457 -6.70 0.83 -4.97
CA ALA A 457 -5.71 1.50 -4.16
C ALA A 457 -6.20 1.67 -2.70
N PRO A 458 -6.26 0.59 -1.91
CA PRO A 458 -6.87 0.61 -0.56
C PRO A 458 -6.29 1.68 0.37
N ILE A 459 -5.00 1.92 0.29
CA ILE A 459 -4.30 2.92 1.10
C ILE A 459 -4.72 4.34 0.72
N LEU A 460 -4.87 4.64 -0.57
CA LEU A 460 -5.41 5.91 -1.03
C LEU A 460 -6.85 6.10 -0.54
N ASN A 461 -7.67 5.05 -0.63
CA ASN A 461 -9.06 5.08 -0.14
C ASN A 461 -9.13 5.36 1.36
N ALA A 462 -8.22 4.78 2.16
CA ALA A 462 -8.13 5.08 3.60
C ALA A 462 -7.79 6.56 3.87
N ARG A 463 -6.92 7.18 3.07
CA ARG A 463 -6.62 8.63 3.15
C ARG A 463 -7.80 9.50 2.74
N VAL A 464 -8.53 9.14 1.68
CA VAL A 464 -9.78 9.82 1.30
C VAL A 464 -10.80 9.74 2.43
N ARG A 465 -10.97 8.55 3.02
CA ARG A 465 -11.86 8.37 4.17
C ARG A 465 -11.44 9.21 5.37
N LYS A 466 -10.15 9.27 5.67
CA LYS A 466 -9.61 10.13 6.74
C LYS A 466 -9.99 11.60 6.51
N CYS A 467 -9.84 12.09 5.27
CA CYS A 467 -10.21 13.44 4.88
C CYS A 467 -11.74 13.65 4.97
N TRP A 468 -12.55 12.68 4.55
CA TRP A 468 -14.00 12.72 4.66
C TRP A 468 -14.49 12.82 6.10
N ILE A 469 -13.84 12.10 7.05
CA ILE A 469 -14.20 12.15 8.48
C ILE A 469 -13.79 13.48 9.14
N HIS A 470 -12.61 14.01 8.79
CA HIS A 470 -12.00 15.11 9.55
C HIS A 470 -12.12 16.49 8.88
N ASN A 471 -12.26 16.54 7.56
CA ASN A 471 -12.20 17.78 6.77
C ASN A 471 -13.47 18.04 5.95
N ASP A 472 -14.58 17.34 6.24
CA ASP A 472 -15.87 17.47 5.53
C ASP A 472 -15.74 17.33 4.00
N LEU A 473 -14.83 16.44 3.54
CA LEU A 473 -14.58 16.19 2.13
C LEU A 473 -15.86 15.74 1.41
N GLN A 474 -16.20 16.41 0.33
CA GLN A 474 -17.28 15.99 -0.56
C GLN A 474 -16.74 15.03 -1.61
N VAL A 475 -17.43 13.91 -1.81
CA VAL A 475 -17.03 12.92 -2.81
C VAL A 475 -18.15 12.72 -3.83
N ALA A 476 -17.78 12.64 -5.10
CA ALA A 476 -18.70 12.30 -6.20
C ALA A 476 -18.10 11.20 -7.07
N LEU A 477 -18.97 10.39 -7.70
CA LEU A 477 -18.57 9.26 -8.53
C LEU A 477 -19.33 9.25 -9.87
N ILE A 478 -18.59 9.09 -10.95
CA ILE A 478 -19.09 8.69 -12.27
C ILE A 478 -18.64 7.26 -12.54
N GLY A 479 -19.56 6.34 -12.61
CA GLY A 479 -19.31 4.90 -12.76
C GLY A 479 -20.37 4.06 -12.06
N PRO A 480 -20.24 2.74 -12.01
CA PRO A 480 -21.15 1.88 -11.27
C PRO A 480 -21.17 2.23 -9.79
N ARG A 481 -22.29 1.98 -9.12
CA ARG A 481 -22.38 2.16 -7.67
C ARG A 481 -21.49 1.14 -6.98
N VAL A 482 -20.59 1.62 -6.13
CA VAL A 482 -19.64 0.82 -5.35
C VAL A 482 -19.67 1.22 -3.88
N ASP A 483 -19.27 0.34 -3.00
CA ASP A 483 -19.10 0.66 -1.58
C ASP A 483 -17.67 1.22 -1.35
N LEU A 484 -17.57 2.52 -1.15
CA LEU A 484 -16.31 3.23 -0.89
C LEU A 484 -16.00 3.35 0.62
N THR A 485 -16.86 2.83 1.47
CA THR A 485 -16.78 2.95 2.94
C THR A 485 -17.12 4.36 3.51
N TYR A 486 -17.54 5.29 2.68
CA TYR A 486 -18.02 6.65 3.02
C TYR A 486 -19.09 7.09 2.03
N ASP A 487 -19.85 8.12 2.41
CA ASP A 487 -20.93 8.64 1.57
C ASP A 487 -20.38 9.43 0.39
N TYR A 488 -21.01 9.27 -0.76
CA TYR A 488 -20.68 9.99 -1.98
C TYR A 488 -21.92 10.27 -2.83
N GLU A 489 -21.84 11.30 -3.65
CA GLU A 489 -22.86 11.62 -4.66
C GLU A 489 -22.61 10.81 -5.93
N HIS A 490 -23.56 9.97 -6.31
CA HIS A 490 -23.50 9.23 -7.56
C HIS A 490 -24.07 10.07 -8.70
N LEU A 491 -23.22 10.54 -9.61
CA LEU A 491 -23.61 11.41 -10.73
C LEU A 491 -24.19 10.63 -11.92
N GLY A 492 -23.85 9.35 -12.04
CA GLY A 492 -24.32 8.44 -13.09
C GLY A 492 -23.26 7.42 -13.50
N ASP A 493 -23.64 6.42 -14.28
CA ASP A 493 -22.78 5.33 -14.74
C ASP A 493 -22.33 5.47 -16.20
N ASN A 494 -22.74 6.55 -16.88
CA ASN A 494 -22.54 6.76 -18.31
C ASN A 494 -21.62 7.96 -18.58
N LEU A 495 -20.82 7.86 -19.63
CA LEU A 495 -19.93 8.93 -20.11
C LEU A 495 -20.65 10.20 -20.57
N LYS A 496 -21.97 10.14 -20.78
CA LYS A 496 -22.78 11.33 -21.04
C LYS A 496 -22.66 12.38 -19.94
N VAL A 497 -22.60 11.93 -18.68
CA VAL A 497 -22.39 12.83 -17.52
C VAL A 497 -21.06 13.54 -17.65
N LEU A 498 -19.99 12.83 -18.03
CA LEU A 498 -18.67 13.43 -18.25
C LEU A 498 -18.69 14.45 -19.40
N GLU A 499 -19.43 14.18 -20.47
CA GLU A 499 -19.61 15.12 -21.59
C GLU A 499 -20.35 16.40 -21.13
N GLU A 500 -21.41 16.24 -20.34
CA GLU A 500 -22.17 17.37 -19.79
C GLU A 500 -21.32 18.20 -18.81
N LEU A 501 -20.47 17.55 -17.99
CA LEU A 501 -19.51 18.22 -17.10
C LEU A 501 -18.44 18.98 -17.90
N ALA A 502 -17.81 18.34 -18.89
CA ALA A 502 -16.77 18.95 -19.71
C ALA A 502 -17.30 20.13 -20.55
N SER A 503 -18.58 20.07 -20.97
CA SER A 503 -19.26 21.18 -21.68
C SER A 503 -19.82 22.27 -20.75
N GLY A 504 -19.71 22.11 -19.43
CA GLY A 504 -20.20 23.08 -18.45
C GLY A 504 -21.71 23.08 -18.21
N LYS A 505 -22.46 22.12 -18.79
CA LYS A 505 -23.91 22.05 -18.69
C LYS A 505 -24.41 21.41 -17.40
N HIS A 506 -23.62 20.56 -16.76
CA HIS A 506 -24.04 19.85 -15.57
C HIS A 506 -23.97 20.75 -14.33
N PRO A 507 -24.98 20.74 -13.42
CA PRO A 507 -25.02 21.61 -12.23
C PRO A 507 -23.80 21.45 -11.29
N PHE A 508 -23.21 20.26 -11.24
CA PHE A 508 -22.05 19.92 -10.40
C PHE A 508 -20.80 20.76 -10.74
N VAL A 509 -20.69 21.29 -11.97
CA VAL A 509 -19.56 22.15 -12.39
C VAL A 509 -19.47 23.39 -11.51
N LYS A 510 -20.60 23.97 -11.06
CA LYS A 510 -20.60 25.12 -10.16
C LYS A 510 -19.94 24.80 -8.82
N ARG A 511 -20.16 23.58 -8.31
CA ARG A 511 -19.53 23.11 -7.05
C ARG A 511 -18.02 22.88 -7.25
N LEU A 512 -17.63 22.27 -8.36
CA LEU A 512 -16.21 22.11 -8.71
C LEU A 512 -15.48 23.45 -8.80
N HIS A 513 -16.12 24.50 -9.35
CA HIS A 513 -15.54 25.84 -9.46
C HIS A 513 -15.52 26.59 -8.12
N ALA A 514 -16.42 26.28 -7.20
CA ALA A 514 -16.50 26.88 -5.87
C ALA A 514 -15.56 26.23 -4.86
N ALA A 515 -15.09 25.00 -5.13
CA ALA A 515 -14.18 24.27 -4.28
C ALA A 515 -12.78 24.91 -4.26
N SER A 516 -12.16 24.93 -3.08
CA SER A 516 -10.82 25.51 -2.89
C SER A 516 -9.71 24.60 -3.41
N ASN A 517 -9.83 23.29 -3.17
CA ASN A 517 -8.86 22.28 -3.56
C ASN A 517 -9.56 21.05 -4.19
N PRO A 518 -10.23 21.20 -5.34
CA PRO A 518 -10.92 20.08 -5.97
C PRO A 518 -9.93 19.12 -6.64
N LEU A 519 -10.23 17.81 -6.58
CA LEU A 519 -9.48 16.76 -7.26
C LEU A 519 -10.39 16.03 -8.24
N ILE A 520 -9.89 15.76 -9.44
CA ILE A 520 -10.50 14.86 -10.42
C ILE A 520 -9.57 13.67 -10.58
N VAL A 521 -10.06 12.47 -10.26
CA VAL A 521 -9.30 11.22 -10.33
C VAL A 521 -9.91 10.34 -11.40
N LEU A 522 -9.15 10.10 -12.47
CA LEU A 522 -9.53 9.20 -13.56
C LEU A 522 -8.87 7.84 -13.34
N GLY A 523 -9.68 6.78 -13.28
CA GLY A 523 -9.22 5.42 -13.10
C GLY A 523 -8.69 4.77 -14.36
N SER A 524 -7.79 3.80 -14.21
CA SER A 524 -7.17 3.08 -15.32
C SER A 524 -8.16 2.24 -16.13
N GLU A 525 -9.29 1.79 -15.55
CA GLU A 525 -10.32 1.05 -16.29
C GLU A 525 -10.93 1.86 -17.45
N CYS A 526 -11.14 3.16 -17.26
CA CYS A 526 -11.57 4.06 -18.34
C CYS A 526 -10.51 4.17 -19.45
N LEU A 527 -9.25 3.98 -19.10
CA LEU A 527 -8.13 4.07 -20.04
C LEU A 527 -7.92 2.78 -20.86
N GLN A 528 -8.56 1.67 -20.47
CA GLN A 528 -8.58 0.41 -21.23
C GLN A 528 -9.61 0.42 -22.37
N ARG A 529 -10.48 1.41 -22.42
CA ARG A 529 -11.56 1.51 -23.42
C ARG A 529 -11.05 2.02 -24.78
N PRO A 530 -11.72 1.69 -25.89
CA PRO A 530 -11.36 2.23 -27.21
C PRO A 530 -11.47 3.75 -27.32
N ASP A 531 -12.35 4.38 -26.52
CA ASP A 531 -12.58 5.82 -26.47
C ASP A 531 -11.76 6.53 -25.35
N SER A 532 -10.73 5.87 -24.82
CA SER A 532 -9.88 6.34 -23.71
C SER A 532 -9.27 7.74 -23.93
N ALA A 533 -8.78 8.04 -25.13
CA ALA A 533 -8.24 9.35 -25.46
C ALA A 533 -9.29 10.47 -25.33
N SER A 534 -10.53 10.20 -25.73
CA SER A 534 -11.65 11.13 -25.58
C SER A 534 -12.04 11.31 -24.10
N ILE A 535 -12.08 10.22 -23.34
CA ILE A 535 -12.38 10.26 -21.89
C ILE A 535 -11.32 11.07 -21.14
N HIS A 536 -10.03 10.79 -21.38
CA HIS A 536 -8.93 11.53 -20.78
C HIS A 536 -9.00 13.02 -21.14
N THR A 537 -9.22 13.34 -22.43
CA THR A 537 -9.32 14.72 -22.91
C THR A 537 -10.48 15.46 -22.25
N ALA A 538 -11.64 14.82 -22.12
CA ALA A 538 -12.82 15.40 -21.47
C ALA A 538 -12.53 15.67 -19.96
N ALA A 539 -12.00 14.70 -19.24
CA ALA A 539 -11.66 14.84 -17.83
C ALA A 539 -10.56 15.90 -17.59
N ARG A 540 -9.53 15.93 -18.44
CA ARG A 540 -8.47 16.94 -18.39
C ARG A 540 -8.99 18.35 -18.73
N SER A 541 -9.89 18.48 -19.72
CA SER A 541 -10.53 19.75 -20.07
C SER A 541 -11.42 20.27 -18.94
N LEU A 542 -12.16 19.38 -18.27
CA LEU A 542 -12.93 19.72 -17.07
C LEU A 542 -11.99 20.27 -15.97
N ALA A 543 -10.91 19.57 -15.68
CA ALA A 543 -9.91 20.04 -14.71
C ALA A 543 -9.30 21.41 -15.09
N ALA A 544 -9.04 21.61 -16.39
CA ALA A 544 -8.52 22.88 -16.91
C ALA A 544 -9.52 24.05 -16.87
N SER A 545 -10.83 23.78 -16.69
CA SER A 545 -11.85 24.81 -16.54
C SER A 545 -11.92 25.38 -15.13
N ILE A 546 -11.39 24.66 -14.13
CA ILE A 546 -11.44 25.02 -12.73
C ILE A 546 -10.40 26.09 -12.43
N PRO A 547 -10.74 27.19 -11.74
CA PRO A 547 -9.79 28.20 -11.33
C PRO A 547 -8.74 27.62 -10.37
N SER A 548 -7.46 27.85 -10.63
CA SER A 548 -6.39 27.48 -9.68
C SER A 548 -6.34 28.50 -8.55
N HIS A 549 -6.76 28.11 -7.34
CA HIS A 549 -6.72 28.97 -6.17
C HIS A 549 -5.38 28.91 -5.41
N SER A 550 -4.60 27.86 -5.61
CA SER A 550 -3.25 27.73 -5.07
C SER A 550 -2.30 27.28 -6.18
N GLY A 551 -1.21 27.98 -6.40
CA GLY A 551 -0.26 27.73 -7.49
C GLY A 551 0.48 26.37 -7.44
N GLN A 552 0.07 25.44 -6.59
CA GLN A 552 0.71 24.14 -6.36
C GLN A 552 -0.21 22.92 -6.54
N ASN A 553 -1.54 23.07 -6.55
CA ASN A 553 -2.43 21.91 -6.64
C ASN A 553 -2.85 21.65 -8.08
N THR A 554 -2.52 20.47 -8.54
CA THR A 554 -2.94 19.98 -9.84
C THR A 554 -4.23 19.21 -9.67
N VAL A 555 -5.29 19.72 -10.24
CA VAL A 555 -6.65 19.19 -10.11
C VAL A 555 -6.79 17.80 -10.75
N PHE A 556 -6.05 17.54 -11.83
CA PHE A 556 -6.16 16.33 -12.64
C PHE A 556 -5.20 15.22 -12.17
N ASN A 557 -5.73 14.03 -11.94
CA ASN A 557 -5.00 12.88 -11.42
C ASN A 557 -5.36 11.60 -12.17
N ILE A 558 -4.39 10.73 -12.40
CA ILE A 558 -4.59 9.37 -12.91
C ILE A 558 -4.30 8.38 -11.79
N LEU A 559 -5.18 7.43 -11.57
CA LEU A 559 -4.96 6.32 -10.66
C LEU A 559 -4.62 5.06 -11.48
N HIS A 560 -3.35 4.66 -11.43
CA HIS A 560 -2.89 3.41 -12.03
C HIS A 560 -3.17 2.22 -11.09
N ARG A 561 -3.17 1.00 -11.66
CA ARG A 561 -3.42 -0.24 -10.93
C ARG A 561 -2.16 -1.07 -10.74
N THR A 562 -1.18 -0.94 -11.63
CA THR A 562 0.03 -1.78 -11.66
C THR A 562 1.27 -0.98 -11.33
N ALA A 563 2.20 -1.60 -10.60
CA ALA A 563 3.42 -0.96 -10.14
C ALA A 563 4.41 -0.61 -11.28
N SER A 564 4.33 -1.32 -12.40
CA SER A 564 5.24 -1.12 -13.55
C SER A 564 4.84 0.04 -14.47
N GLN A 565 3.57 0.45 -14.48
CA GLN A 565 3.00 1.29 -15.57
C GLN A 565 3.68 2.65 -15.69
N VAL A 566 3.88 3.38 -14.59
CA VAL A 566 4.51 4.71 -14.63
C VAL A 566 5.96 4.62 -15.09
N ALA A 567 6.72 3.65 -14.58
CA ALA A 567 8.10 3.44 -15.00
C ALA A 567 8.20 3.04 -16.48
N ALA A 568 7.26 2.23 -16.99
CA ALA A 568 7.20 1.87 -18.41
C ALA A 568 6.94 3.08 -19.30
N LEU A 569 6.01 3.97 -18.90
CA LEU A 569 5.75 5.21 -19.61
C LEU A 569 6.95 6.17 -19.59
N ASP A 570 7.60 6.32 -18.42
CA ASP A 570 8.82 7.13 -18.27
C ASP A 570 9.98 6.58 -19.15
N LEU A 571 10.06 5.25 -19.33
CA LEU A 571 11.03 4.60 -20.22
C LEU A 571 10.61 4.63 -21.70
N GLY A 572 9.43 5.16 -22.02
CA GLY A 572 8.93 5.31 -23.39
C GLY A 572 8.42 4.00 -24.02
N TYR A 573 7.78 3.14 -23.25
CA TYR A 573 6.99 2.03 -23.77
C TYR A 573 5.68 2.54 -24.35
N THR A 574 5.21 1.93 -25.45
CA THR A 574 3.92 2.25 -26.06
C THR A 574 2.79 1.62 -25.24
N PRO A 575 1.88 2.40 -24.67
CA PRO A 575 0.85 1.86 -23.79
C PRO A 575 -0.37 1.33 -24.57
N SER A 576 -0.14 0.39 -25.49
CA SER A 576 -1.18 -0.29 -26.26
C SER A 576 -0.62 -1.55 -26.90
N LEU A 577 -1.41 -2.61 -26.99
CA LEU A 577 -1.07 -3.84 -27.71
C LEU A 577 -1.40 -3.78 -29.22
N ASP A 578 -2.10 -2.74 -29.67
CA ASP A 578 -2.52 -2.59 -31.07
C ASP A 578 -1.36 -2.57 -32.08
N PRO A 579 -0.21 -1.94 -31.79
CA PRO A 579 0.95 -2.02 -32.70
C PRO A 579 1.41 -3.44 -32.93
N ILE A 580 1.44 -4.28 -31.88
CA ILE A 580 1.83 -5.69 -31.95
C ILE A 580 0.80 -6.50 -32.73
N LYS A 581 -0.50 -6.32 -32.43
CA LYS A 581 -1.59 -7.03 -33.14
C LYS A 581 -1.62 -6.70 -34.63
N ARG A 582 -1.25 -5.46 -35.02
CA ARG A 582 -1.17 -5.04 -36.44
C ARG A 582 0.11 -5.54 -37.13
N ALA A 583 1.25 -5.43 -36.46
CA ALA A 583 2.55 -5.81 -37.04
C ALA A 583 2.71 -7.34 -37.16
N LYS A 584 2.07 -8.12 -36.30
CA LYS A 584 2.16 -9.59 -36.23
C LYS A 584 3.61 -10.08 -36.23
N PRO A 585 4.40 -9.74 -35.19
CA PRO A 585 5.82 -10.09 -35.13
C PRO A 585 6.04 -11.59 -35.15
N LYS A 586 7.23 -12.01 -35.55
CA LYS A 586 7.68 -13.41 -35.54
C LYS A 586 8.15 -13.87 -34.17
N ILE A 587 8.62 -12.95 -33.34
CA ILE A 587 9.08 -13.23 -31.96
C ILE A 587 8.43 -12.21 -31.03
N LEU A 588 7.86 -12.70 -29.94
CA LEU A 588 7.24 -11.91 -28.91
C LEU A 588 7.85 -12.26 -27.54
N PHE A 589 8.45 -11.29 -26.89
CA PHE A 589 8.84 -11.39 -25.49
C PHE A 589 7.71 -10.96 -24.57
N LEU A 590 7.36 -11.78 -23.59
CA LEU A 590 6.41 -11.48 -22.52
C LEU A 590 7.20 -11.38 -21.20
N LEU A 591 7.38 -10.19 -20.66
CA LEU A 591 8.02 -9.96 -19.37
C LEU A 591 6.96 -9.89 -18.27
N GLY A 592 6.62 -11.03 -17.66
CA GLY A 592 5.60 -11.11 -16.62
C GLY A 592 4.21 -10.65 -17.05
N ALA A 593 3.86 -10.77 -18.34
CA ALA A 593 2.57 -10.37 -18.88
C ALA A 593 1.56 -11.51 -18.72
N ASP A 594 0.73 -11.42 -17.67
CA ASP A 594 -0.16 -12.49 -17.17
C ASP A 594 -1.63 -12.05 -17.01
N GLN A 595 -2.04 -10.93 -17.62
CA GLN A 595 -3.41 -10.42 -17.54
C GLN A 595 -4.33 -10.88 -18.70
N GLU A 596 -3.87 -11.82 -19.52
CA GLU A 596 -4.62 -12.37 -20.66
C GLU A 596 -5.05 -11.33 -21.73
N ARG A 597 -4.35 -10.17 -21.80
CA ARG A 597 -4.66 -9.11 -22.77
C ARG A 597 -4.19 -9.43 -24.18
N ILE A 598 -3.18 -10.31 -24.31
CA ILE A 598 -2.70 -10.82 -25.60
C ILE A 598 -2.91 -12.33 -25.66
N LYS A 599 -3.49 -12.80 -26.74
CA LYS A 599 -3.80 -14.22 -26.97
C LYS A 599 -3.03 -14.73 -28.17
N ARG A 600 -2.82 -16.05 -28.25
CA ARG A 600 -2.15 -16.69 -29.40
C ARG A 600 -2.85 -16.38 -30.72
N GLU A 601 -4.18 -16.18 -30.70
CA GLU A 601 -5.00 -15.86 -31.86
C GLU A 601 -4.74 -14.45 -32.41
N ASP A 602 -4.28 -13.52 -31.59
CA ASP A 602 -3.93 -12.15 -31.98
C ASP A 602 -2.63 -12.09 -32.82
N LEU A 603 -1.82 -13.15 -32.77
CA LEU A 603 -0.48 -13.21 -33.32
C LEU A 603 -0.43 -14.02 -34.64
N ALA A 604 0.71 -13.97 -35.34
CA ALA A 604 0.97 -14.85 -36.46
C ALA A 604 1.06 -16.31 -35.98
N LYS A 605 0.62 -17.27 -36.83
CA LYS A 605 0.63 -18.69 -36.48
C LYS A 605 2.05 -19.22 -36.19
N ASP A 606 3.04 -18.65 -36.84
CA ASP A 606 4.44 -18.96 -36.71
C ASP A 606 5.22 -18.06 -35.74
N CYS A 607 4.51 -17.22 -34.94
CA CYS A 607 5.11 -16.40 -33.94
C CYS A 607 5.64 -17.26 -32.77
N THR A 608 6.92 -17.10 -32.43
CA THR A 608 7.52 -17.70 -31.24
C THR A 608 7.30 -16.78 -30.04
N ILE A 609 6.70 -17.29 -28.97
CA ILE A 609 6.45 -16.56 -27.73
C ILE A 609 7.48 -16.98 -26.69
N ILE A 610 8.25 -16.02 -26.18
CA ILE A 610 9.25 -16.21 -25.13
C ILE A 610 8.74 -15.52 -23.87
N TYR A 611 8.42 -16.30 -22.85
CA TYR A 611 7.97 -15.77 -21.56
C TYR A 611 9.15 -15.69 -20.59
N VAL A 612 9.32 -14.53 -19.97
CA VAL A 612 10.27 -14.28 -18.88
C VAL A 612 9.47 -13.86 -17.66
N GLY A 613 9.48 -14.66 -16.61
CA GLY A 613 8.69 -14.39 -15.43
C GLY A 613 8.89 -15.42 -14.32
N HIS A 614 8.26 -15.16 -13.17
CA HIS A 614 8.50 -15.94 -11.94
C HIS A 614 7.40 -16.97 -11.63
N HIS A 615 6.21 -16.86 -12.22
CA HIS A 615 5.08 -17.78 -11.98
C HIS A 615 4.60 -18.42 -13.28
N GLY A 616 4.13 -19.66 -13.16
CA GLY A 616 3.46 -20.35 -14.25
C GLY A 616 1.98 -19.96 -14.30
N ASP A 617 1.65 -18.91 -15.04
CA ASP A 617 0.30 -18.42 -15.22
C ASP A 617 -0.03 -18.28 -16.72
N SER A 618 -0.97 -17.42 -17.09
CA SER A 618 -1.52 -17.28 -18.43
C SER A 618 -0.43 -17.03 -19.50
N GLY A 619 0.51 -16.12 -19.24
CA GLY A 619 1.62 -15.83 -20.16
C GLY A 619 2.52 -17.03 -20.40
N ALA A 620 2.88 -17.77 -19.36
CA ALA A 620 3.67 -18.99 -19.47
C ALA A 620 2.91 -20.09 -20.24
N SER A 621 1.58 -20.17 -20.08
CA SER A 621 0.76 -21.20 -20.73
C SER A 621 0.76 -21.11 -22.25
N ILE A 622 0.83 -19.89 -22.80
CA ILE A 622 0.84 -19.65 -24.25
C ILE A 622 2.26 -19.61 -24.84
N ALA A 623 3.30 -19.60 -24.01
CA ALA A 623 4.69 -19.45 -24.43
C ALA A 623 5.25 -20.72 -25.09
N ASP A 624 6.19 -20.55 -26.02
CA ASP A 624 6.97 -21.62 -26.63
C ASP A 624 8.27 -21.87 -25.86
N LEU A 625 8.84 -20.82 -25.27
CA LEU A 625 9.99 -20.87 -24.35
C LEU A 625 9.62 -20.13 -23.06
N VAL A 626 10.00 -20.71 -21.93
CA VAL A 626 9.79 -20.15 -20.60
C VAL A 626 11.13 -20.01 -19.88
N LEU A 627 11.44 -18.79 -19.45
CA LEU A 627 12.70 -18.46 -18.77
C LEU A 627 12.38 -18.00 -17.34
N PRO A 628 12.84 -18.72 -16.30
CA PRO A 628 12.50 -18.43 -14.92
C PRO A 628 13.19 -17.17 -14.43
N ALA A 629 12.38 -16.22 -13.93
CA ALA A 629 12.82 -14.94 -13.43
C ALA A 629 12.64 -14.80 -11.90
N ALA A 630 13.25 -13.76 -11.33
CA ALA A 630 13.15 -13.43 -9.92
C ALA A 630 11.88 -12.63 -9.61
N ALA A 631 11.21 -12.91 -8.48
CA ALA A 631 10.12 -12.12 -7.97
C ALA A 631 10.64 -10.85 -7.23
N TYR A 632 9.76 -9.90 -6.91
CA TYR A 632 10.13 -8.62 -6.29
C TYR A 632 10.83 -8.76 -4.92
N THR A 633 10.61 -9.86 -4.19
CA THR A 633 11.30 -10.17 -2.93
C THR A 633 12.68 -10.79 -3.12
N GLU A 634 13.10 -11.05 -4.35
CA GLU A 634 14.28 -11.82 -4.72
C GLU A 634 15.30 -11.00 -5.51
N LYS A 635 14.99 -9.75 -5.83
CA LYS A 635 15.80 -8.85 -6.66
C LYS A 635 15.80 -7.41 -6.15
N ASP A 636 16.83 -6.67 -6.53
CA ASP A 636 16.84 -5.23 -6.48
C ASP A 636 16.16 -4.70 -7.74
N GLY A 637 15.03 -4.02 -7.60
CA GLY A 637 14.28 -3.48 -8.73
C GLY A 637 13.72 -2.10 -8.44
N ILE A 638 13.74 -1.21 -9.42
CA ILE A 638 13.20 0.15 -9.34
C ILE A 638 11.76 0.15 -9.87
N TYR A 639 10.86 0.76 -9.10
CA TYR A 639 9.46 0.98 -9.46
C TYR A 639 9.11 2.46 -9.28
N ALA A 640 8.21 2.97 -10.10
CA ALA A 640 7.62 4.29 -9.92
C ALA A 640 6.13 4.15 -9.60
N ASN A 641 5.71 4.66 -8.45
CA ASN A 641 4.31 4.59 -8.05
C ASN A 641 3.42 5.56 -8.86
N THR A 642 2.10 5.54 -8.61
CA THR A 642 1.11 6.35 -9.35
C THR A 642 1.39 7.87 -9.30
N GLU A 643 2.05 8.38 -8.24
CA GLU A 643 2.46 9.79 -8.15
C GLU A 643 3.83 10.10 -8.80
N GLY A 644 4.49 9.06 -9.37
CA GLY A 644 5.80 9.19 -9.99
C GLY A 644 6.98 9.17 -9.00
N ARG A 645 6.76 8.68 -7.78
CA ARG A 645 7.80 8.46 -6.77
C ARG A 645 8.58 7.20 -7.10
N ALA A 646 9.88 7.34 -7.36
CA ALA A 646 10.76 6.21 -7.54
C ALA A 646 11.10 5.55 -6.20
N GLN A 647 10.96 4.23 -6.15
CA GLN A 647 11.23 3.42 -4.96
C GLN A 647 11.91 2.12 -5.38
N GLU A 648 12.63 1.48 -4.46
CA GLU A 648 13.34 0.22 -4.75
C GLU A 648 12.85 -0.94 -3.90
N THR A 649 12.80 -2.13 -4.50
CA THR A 649 12.73 -3.40 -3.77
C THR A 649 14.14 -3.84 -3.39
N ARG A 650 14.25 -4.67 -2.34
CA ARG A 650 15.52 -5.30 -1.94
C ARG A 650 15.37 -6.79 -1.79
N PRO A 651 16.37 -7.58 -2.20
CA PRO A 651 16.29 -9.03 -2.09
C PRO A 651 16.27 -9.46 -0.63
N ALA A 652 15.18 -10.10 -0.23
CA ALA A 652 15.05 -10.73 1.07
C ALA A 652 15.46 -12.20 1.01
N VAL A 653 15.12 -12.88 -0.09
CA VAL A 653 15.38 -14.29 -0.34
C VAL A 653 16.02 -14.48 -1.71
N LEU A 654 16.66 -15.61 -1.93
CA LEU A 654 17.20 -15.96 -3.23
C LEU A 654 16.08 -16.54 -4.13
N PRO A 655 16.17 -16.34 -5.45
CA PRO A 655 15.25 -16.98 -6.39
C PRO A 655 15.31 -18.51 -6.24
N PRO A 656 14.18 -19.21 -6.32
CA PRO A 656 14.15 -20.67 -6.24
C PRO A 656 14.70 -21.32 -7.51
N GLY A 657 15.36 -22.47 -7.37
CA GLY A 657 15.89 -23.26 -8.47
C GLY A 657 16.95 -22.50 -9.27
N LEU A 658 16.74 -22.39 -10.58
CA LEU A 658 17.62 -21.73 -11.52
C LEU A 658 17.15 -20.31 -11.90
N GLY A 659 16.19 -19.73 -11.16
CA GLY A 659 15.69 -18.38 -11.40
C GLY A 659 16.79 -17.31 -11.38
N ARG A 660 16.68 -16.31 -12.25
CA ARG A 660 17.65 -15.21 -12.39
C ARG A 660 16.95 -13.85 -12.43
N GLU A 661 17.68 -12.79 -12.12
CA GLU A 661 17.19 -11.43 -12.34
C GLU A 661 16.90 -11.19 -13.82
N ASP A 662 15.76 -10.57 -14.13
CA ASP A 662 15.25 -10.44 -15.50
C ASP A 662 16.25 -9.75 -16.45
N TRP A 663 16.87 -8.63 -16.01
CA TRP A 663 17.83 -7.90 -16.84
C TRP A 663 19.07 -8.73 -17.22
N ARG A 664 19.48 -9.67 -16.34
CA ARG A 664 20.60 -10.60 -16.63
C ARG A 664 20.22 -11.61 -17.71
N ILE A 665 18.95 -12.03 -17.74
CA ILE A 665 18.44 -12.93 -18.79
C ILE A 665 18.53 -12.22 -20.14
N PHE A 666 18.07 -10.98 -20.26
CA PHE A 666 18.16 -10.22 -21.51
C PHE A 666 19.61 -9.90 -21.90
N ARG A 667 20.47 -9.63 -20.91
CA ARG A 667 21.90 -9.46 -21.16
C ARG A 667 22.52 -10.73 -21.75
N ALA A 668 22.19 -11.90 -21.21
CA ALA A 668 22.68 -13.20 -21.72
C ALA A 668 22.17 -13.50 -23.15
N ILE A 669 20.85 -13.24 -23.41
CA ILE A 669 20.28 -13.38 -24.75
C ILE A 669 21.05 -12.48 -25.74
N SER A 670 21.34 -11.24 -25.40
CA SER A 670 22.06 -10.30 -26.25
C SER A 670 23.47 -10.78 -26.62
N GLU A 671 24.11 -11.49 -25.71
CA GLU A 671 25.44 -12.06 -25.93
C GLU A 671 25.41 -13.26 -26.93
N VAL A 672 24.45 -14.18 -26.75
CA VAL A 672 24.26 -15.34 -27.66
C VAL A 672 23.93 -14.87 -29.07
N VAL A 673 23.24 -13.73 -29.25
CA VAL A 673 22.94 -13.18 -30.59
C VAL A 673 24.10 -12.36 -31.17
N GLY A 674 25.20 -12.23 -30.43
CA GLY A 674 26.39 -11.47 -30.89
C GLY A 674 26.27 -9.96 -30.80
N MET A 675 25.28 -9.45 -30.05
CA MET A 675 25.02 -8.01 -29.83
C MET A 675 24.96 -7.65 -28.32
N PRO A 676 26.06 -7.87 -27.56
CA PRO A 676 26.05 -7.75 -26.12
C PRO A 676 25.62 -6.35 -25.65
N LEU A 677 24.67 -6.28 -24.70
CA LEU A 677 24.26 -5.05 -24.05
C LEU A 677 25.43 -4.49 -23.19
N PRO A 678 25.59 -3.16 -23.10
CA PRO A 678 26.80 -2.53 -22.55
C PRO A 678 26.79 -2.42 -21.01
N TYR A 679 26.24 -3.40 -20.30
CA TYR A 679 26.20 -3.46 -18.85
C TYR A 679 26.26 -4.90 -18.33
N ASP A 680 27.15 -5.12 -17.33
CA ASP A 680 27.42 -6.42 -16.73
C ASP A 680 27.05 -6.47 -15.24
N ASN A 681 26.66 -5.35 -14.66
CA ASN A 681 26.25 -5.25 -13.25
C ASN A 681 25.13 -4.24 -13.04
N LEU A 682 24.51 -4.29 -11.86
CA LEU A 682 23.35 -3.47 -11.50
C LEU A 682 23.63 -1.95 -11.62
N ASN A 683 24.80 -1.50 -11.23
CA ASN A 683 25.14 -0.07 -11.31
C ASN A 683 25.22 0.41 -12.76
N GLN A 684 25.75 -0.41 -13.66
CA GLN A 684 25.85 -0.03 -15.08
C GLN A 684 24.49 0.04 -15.75
N ILE A 685 23.55 -0.90 -15.44
CA ILE A 685 22.19 -0.80 -15.99
C ILE A 685 21.42 0.37 -15.36
N ARG A 686 21.59 0.65 -14.08
CA ARG A 686 21.02 1.84 -13.43
C ARG A 686 21.56 3.15 -14.05
N ASN A 687 22.83 3.23 -14.37
CA ASN A 687 23.40 4.34 -15.16
C ASN A 687 22.76 4.45 -16.56
N ARG A 688 22.30 3.33 -17.12
CA ARG A 688 21.56 3.36 -18.40
C ARG A 688 20.13 3.85 -18.19
N VAL A 689 19.44 3.40 -17.13
CA VAL A 689 18.11 3.91 -16.71
C VAL A 689 18.17 5.41 -16.50
N GLU A 690 19.18 5.93 -15.80
CA GLU A 690 19.38 7.36 -15.54
C GLU A 690 19.47 8.21 -16.82
N LYS A 691 20.14 7.66 -17.84
CA LYS A 691 20.25 8.35 -19.14
C LYS A 691 18.92 8.43 -19.91
N ILE A 692 17.99 7.48 -19.67
CA ILE A 692 16.69 7.43 -20.35
C ILE A 692 15.67 8.23 -19.53
N ALA A 693 15.60 7.97 -18.23
CA ALA A 693 14.61 8.50 -17.30
C ALA A 693 15.27 8.85 -15.95
N PRO A 694 15.94 10.01 -15.83
CA PRO A 694 16.73 10.36 -14.64
C PRO A 694 15.92 10.35 -13.34
N GLY A 695 14.65 10.69 -13.39
CA GLY A 695 13.76 10.69 -12.23
C GLY A 695 13.56 9.32 -11.56
N LEU A 696 13.82 8.23 -12.25
CA LEU A 696 13.70 6.87 -11.69
C LEU A 696 14.82 6.54 -10.68
N LEU A 697 15.89 7.31 -10.61
CA LEU A 697 16.98 7.12 -9.63
C LEU A 697 16.93 8.12 -8.46
N GLU A 698 15.98 9.04 -8.47
CA GLU A 698 15.74 9.95 -7.36
C GLU A 698 14.79 9.30 -6.33
N PHE A 699 15.32 8.36 -5.56
CA PHE A 699 14.52 7.56 -4.62
C PHE A 699 13.80 8.40 -3.57
N ASN A 700 12.55 8.02 -3.31
CA ASN A 700 11.64 8.63 -2.33
C ASN A 700 11.32 10.13 -2.60
N SER A 701 11.74 10.68 -3.73
CA SER A 701 11.34 12.01 -4.19
C SER A 701 10.24 11.91 -5.25
N VAL A 702 9.43 12.96 -5.35
CA VAL A 702 8.43 13.11 -6.42
C VAL A 702 8.83 14.29 -7.29
N GLN A 703 9.25 14.02 -8.51
CA GLN A 703 9.45 15.05 -9.50
C GLN A 703 8.10 15.57 -9.99
N GLN A 704 7.69 16.72 -9.50
CA GLN A 704 6.46 17.35 -9.97
C GLN A 704 6.66 17.91 -11.38
N SER A 705 5.64 17.72 -12.23
CA SER A 705 5.58 18.39 -13.52
C SER A 705 5.56 19.91 -13.33
N THR A 706 6.26 20.62 -14.19
CA THR A 706 6.31 22.09 -14.14
C THR A 706 4.94 22.71 -14.41
N GLY A 707 4.68 23.90 -13.88
CA GLY A 707 3.44 24.63 -14.16
C GLY A 707 3.23 24.88 -15.67
N GLU A 708 4.30 25.01 -16.43
CA GLU A 708 4.26 25.15 -17.90
C GLU A 708 3.77 23.85 -18.58
N ALA A 709 4.26 22.67 -18.14
CA ALA A 709 3.81 21.38 -18.64
C ALA A 709 2.31 21.16 -18.37
N HIS A 710 1.84 21.51 -17.18
CA HIS A 710 0.41 21.48 -16.85
C HIS A 710 -0.39 22.45 -17.73
N SER A 711 0.08 23.66 -17.93
CA SER A 711 -0.55 24.67 -18.79
C SER A 711 -0.66 24.19 -20.25
N LEU A 712 0.42 23.58 -20.76
CA LEU A 712 0.44 23.02 -22.11
C LEU A 712 -0.56 21.87 -22.27
N ALA A 713 -0.55 20.92 -21.32
CA ALA A 713 -1.51 19.80 -21.30
C ALA A 713 -2.97 20.28 -21.24
N ASN A 714 -3.24 21.29 -20.41
CA ASN A 714 -4.58 21.88 -20.31
C ASN A 714 -5.02 22.60 -21.59
N LYS A 715 -4.10 23.35 -22.25
CA LYS A 715 -4.38 24.00 -23.55
C LYS A 715 -4.64 22.96 -24.63
N SER A 716 -3.85 21.89 -24.70
CA SER A 716 -4.03 20.79 -25.65
C SER A 716 -5.38 20.11 -25.46
N ALA A 717 -5.79 19.79 -24.23
CA ALA A 717 -7.07 19.18 -23.93
C ALA A 717 -8.26 20.09 -24.33
N LYS A 718 -8.19 21.38 -24.01
CA LYS A 718 -9.22 22.36 -24.41
C LYS A 718 -9.35 22.48 -25.94
N ALA A 719 -8.24 22.48 -26.66
CA ALA A 719 -8.24 22.54 -28.12
C ALA A 719 -8.87 21.30 -28.76
N LYS A 720 -8.62 20.12 -28.19
CA LYS A 720 -9.17 18.84 -28.68
C LYS A 720 -10.62 18.59 -28.25
N LEU A 721 -11.18 19.35 -27.30
CA LEU A 721 -12.50 19.09 -26.70
C LEU A 721 -13.64 19.04 -27.75
N GLY A 722 -13.59 19.88 -28.80
CA GLY A 722 -14.58 19.89 -29.87
C GLY A 722 -14.55 18.68 -30.81
N SER A 723 -13.48 17.86 -30.75
CA SER A 723 -13.29 16.68 -31.62
C SER A 723 -13.46 15.35 -30.89
N ILE A 724 -13.74 15.36 -29.58
CA ILE A 724 -13.90 14.13 -28.81
C ILE A 724 -15.15 13.36 -29.22
N GLN A 725 -15.03 12.03 -29.20
CA GLN A 725 -16.15 11.12 -29.43
C GLN A 725 -16.20 10.15 -28.25
N LEU A 726 -17.14 10.38 -27.34
CA LEU A 726 -17.39 9.50 -26.19
C LEU A 726 -18.45 8.45 -26.59
N ASN A 727 -18.16 7.20 -26.30
CA ASN A 727 -19.14 6.14 -26.46
C ASN A 727 -20.12 6.15 -25.27
N THR A 728 -21.17 6.97 -25.42
CA THR A 728 -22.23 7.12 -24.41
C THR A 728 -23.25 6.00 -24.43
N SER A 729 -23.18 5.07 -25.40
CA SER A 729 -24.10 3.92 -25.46
C SER A 729 -23.74 2.80 -24.47
N GLN A 730 -22.49 2.76 -23.98
CA GLN A 730 -22.02 1.76 -23.03
C GLN A 730 -21.73 2.40 -21.68
N PRO A 731 -22.28 1.85 -20.58
CA PRO A 731 -21.93 2.31 -19.24
C PRO A 731 -20.45 2.03 -18.94
N ILE A 732 -19.92 2.72 -17.94
CA ILE A 732 -18.60 2.42 -17.39
C ILE A 732 -18.69 1.09 -16.63
N SER A 733 -17.81 0.16 -16.94
CA SER A 733 -17.66 -1.11 -16.21
C SER A 733 -16.37 -1.08 -15.39
N LEU A 734 -16.36 -1.72 -14.25
CA LEU A 734 -15.19 -1.91 -13.42
C LEU A 734 -14.93 -3.41 -13.22
N SER A 735 -13.67 -3.80 -13.24
CA SER A 735 -13.27 -5.20 -13.00
C SER A 735 -13.20 -5.55 -11.51
N LEU A 736 -12.89 -4.57 -10.66
CA LEU A 736 -12.73 -4.74 -9.22
C LEU A 736 -13.96 -4.19 -8.46
N LEU A 737 -15.01 -5.01 -8.36
CA LEU A 737 -16.25 -4.63 -7.68
C LEU A 737 -16.40 -5.25 -6.30
N THR A 738 -15.73 -6.37 -6.06
CA THR A 738 -15.90 -7.16 -4.83
C THR A 738 -14.55 -7.58 -4.24
N LEU A 739 -14.55 -7.99 -2.97
CA LEU A 739 -13.38 -8.59 -2.34
C LEU A 739 -12.90 -9.88 -3.04
N ILE A 740 -13.79 -10.59 -3.75
CA ILE A 740 -13.40 -11.75 -4.54
C ILE A 740 -12.44 -11.32 -5.64
N ASP A 741 -12.81 -10.29 -6.39
CA ASP A 741 -12.01 -9.76 -7.49
C ASP A 741 -10.68 -9.20 -6.98
N TYR A 742 -10.73 -8.51 -5.83
CA TYR A 742 -9.57 -7.92 -5.17
C TYR A 742 -8.49 -8.94 -4.79
N TYR A 743 -8.89 -10.12 -4.28
CA TYR A 743 -7.92 -11.12 -3.77
C TYR A 743 -7.23 -11.94 -4.87
N ILE A 744 -7.63 -11.87 -6.15
CA ILE A 744 -7.10 -12.71 -7.24
C ILE A 744 -6.67 -11.93 -8.49
N THR A 745 -6.17 -10.71 -8.33
CA THR A 745 -5.85 -9.79 -9.42
C THR A 745 -4.63 -10.17 -10.25
N ASP A 746 -3.67 -10.89 -9.68
CA ASP A 746 -2.33 -11.10 -10.24
C ASP A 746 -1.84 -12.54 -10.02
N CYS A 747 -0.73 -12.91 -10.68
CA CYS A 747 -0.20 -14.27 -10.65
C CYS A 747 0.26 -14.71 -9.24
N ILE A 748 0.74 -13.80 -8.39
CA ILE A 748 1.15 -14.11 -7.01
C ILE A 748 -0.09 -14.36 -6.15
N SER A 749 -1.07 -13.46 -6.20
CA SER A 749 -2.30 -13.58 -5.43
C SER A 749 -3.14 -14.79 -5.88
N ARG A 750 -3.18 -15.12 -7.18
CA ARG A 750 -3.81 -16.34 -7.71
C ARG A 750 -3.14 -17.62 -7.23
N ALA A 751 -1.82 -17.62 -7.04
CA ALA A 751 -1.07 -18.75 -6.50
C ALA A 751 -1.19 -18.90 -4.97
N SER A 752 -1.67 -17.87 -4.26
CA SER A 752 -1.78 -17.82 -2.81
C SER A 752 -2.95 -18.66 -2.28
N GLN A 753 -2.66 -19.63 -1.41
CA GLN A 753 -3.70 -20.38 -0.70
C GLN A 753 -4.44 -19.52 0.32
N THR A 754 -3.78 -18.54 0.90
CA THR A 754 -4.38 -17.62 1.86
C THR A 754 -5.43 -16.77 1.16
N MET A 755 -5.12 -16.21 -0.02
CA MET A 755 -6.09 -15.46 -0.82
C MET A 755 -7.26 -16.34 -1.28
N ALA A 756 -6.99 -17.59 -1.69
CA ALA A 756 -8.03 -18.54 -2.06
C ALA A 756 -8.99 -18.84 -0.88
N LYS A 757 -8.47 -18.97 0.35
CA LYS A 757 -9.29 -19.14 1.56
C LYS A 757 -10.16 -17.90 1.82
N CYS A 758 -9.65 -16.69 1.59
CA CYS A 758 -10.42 -15.45 1.71
C CYS A 758 -11.61 -15.43 0.74
N VAL A 759 -11.35 -15.75 -0.53
CA VAL A 759 -12.38 -15.86 -1.57
C VAL A 759 -13.43 -16.90 -1.19
N LYS A 760 -13.00 -18.08 -0.74
CA LYS A 760 -13.91 -19.16 -0.31
C LYS A 760 -14.81 -18.70 0.85
N THR A 761 -14.22 -18.14 1.89
CA THR A 761 -14.97 -17.68 3.08
C THR A 761 -15.99 -16.60 2.71
N TYR A 762 -15.63 -15.68 1.81
CA TYR A 762 -16.54 -14.62 1.36
C TYR A 762 -17.71 -15.18 0.54
N LYS A 763 -17.45 -16.17 -0.35
CA LYS A 763 -18.49 -16.85 -1.13
C LYS A 763 -19.45 -17.63 -0.23
N GLU A 764 -18.94 -18.38 0.75
CA GLU A 764 -19.73 -19.14 1.71
C GLU A 764 -20.64 -18.23 2.53
N TYR A 765 -20.10 -17.10 3.01
CA TYR A 765 -20.89 -16.14 3.77
C TYR A 765 -22.00 -15.50 2.93
N LYS A 766 -21.71 -15.04 1.69
CA LYS A 766 -22.75 -14.49 0.80
C LYS A 766 -23.78 -15.52 0.34
N GLY A 767 -23.40 -16.79 0.23
CA GLY A 767 -24.31 -17.87 -0.13
C GLY A 767 -25.21 -18.33 1.02
N SER A 768 -24.86 -18.01 2.28
CA SER A 768 -25.63 -18.29 3.49
C SER A 768 -26.47 -17.09 3.98
N ALA A 769 -26.24 -15.91 3.47
CA ALA A 769 -26.99 -14.68 3.74
C ALA A 769 -28.06 -14.46 2.65
#